data_c698fdab0293594fa5bde1015e401d2e
#
_entry.id   c698fdab0293594fa5bde1015e401d2e
#
_cell.length_a   1.000
_cell.length_b   1.000
_cell.length_c   1.000
_cell.angle_alpha   90.00
_cell.angle_beta   90.00
_cell.angle_gamma   90.00
#
_symmetry.space_group_name_H-M   'P 1'
#
loop_
_entity.id
_entity.type
_entity.pdbx_description
1 polymer ?
#
loop_
_entity_poly.entity_id
_entity_poly.type
_entity_poly.pdbx_seq_one_letter_code
_entity_poly.pdbx_strand_id
1 'polypeptide(L)'
;MKIIKRNGSEVDFDLNKIVVAVTKANAACEKQELTASQIQEIAEYVEFKTVKANRALSVEEIQDIVEDQIMAQGAFEVARRYVRYRYTRSLIRKANTTDNQILSLIECNNEEVKQENSNKNPTVNSVQRDYMAGEVSKDITKRILLPQDIVEAHEAGIIHFHDSDYFAQHMHNCDLVNLEDMLQNGTVISGTMIEKPHSFSTACNIATQIIAQVASSQYGGQSISLAHLAPFVQISREKIRASVQKEAEAFGATADQEQINKIAEERLRDEIRRGVQTIQYQVVTLLTTNGQAPFVTVFMYLGEAKNAQEKADLAMIIEETLRQRIQGVKNEKGVWITPAFPKLIYVLEEDNIHEGAPYWYLTELAAKCTAKRMVPDYISEKKMLEYKVDKNGEGHCYTCMGCRSFLTPYIDPKTNKPKYYGRFNQGVVTLNLVDIACSSGGDMDKFWKIFDERLELCYRALMCRHNRLKGTLSDAAPILWQYGALARLEKGEKIDKLLYGGYSTISLGYAGLYECTRYMTGKSHTDDEGGGKAFALSVMQHLNDACNKWKKQENIDFSIYGTPLESTTYKFAKCLQKRFGIIKGVTDKNYITNSYHVHVSEPIDAFTKLKFESEFQRLSPGGAISYVEVPNMQQNIPAVLQVMQYIYDNIMYAELNTKSDYCQCCGFDGEIKIVENADGKLIWQCPNCGNTDQDKMNVARRTCGYIGTQYWNQGRTQEIKDRVLHL
;
A
#
# COMPACT_ATOMS: atom_id res chain seq x y z
N MET A 1 23.95 -12.95 39.01
CA MET A 1 23.33 -13.63 37.85
C MET A 1 22.28 -12.70 37.27
N LYS A 2 22.32 -12.49 35.94
CA LYS A 2 21.41 -11.57 35.27
C LYS A 2 20.24 -12.30 34.61
N ILE A 3 19.11 -11.65 34.59
CA ILE A 3 17.91 -12.09 33.87
C ILE A 3 17.41 -10.96 32.98
N ILE A 4 16.75 -11.30 31.88
CA ILE A 4 16.22 -10.35 30.91
C ILE A 4 14.76 -10.07 31.26
N LYS A 5 14.46 -8.82 31.64
CA LYS A 5 13.08 -8.35 31.77
C LYS A 5 12.38 -8.29 30.41
N ARG A 6 11.03 -8.24 30.43
CA ARG A 6 10.18 -8.11 29.24
C ARG A 6 10.48 -6.86 28.38
N ASN A 7 11.00 -5.81 28.99
CA ASN A 7 11.44 -4.59 28.28
C ASN A 7 12.88 -4.69 27.72
N GLY A 8 13.48 -5.88 27.76
CA GLY A 8 14.84 -6.12 27.27
C GLY A 8 15.96 -5.71 28.24
N SER A 9 15.66 -5.06 29.38
CA SER A 9 16.69 -4.69 30.34
C SER A 9 17.16 -5.89 31.17
N GLU A 10 18.47 -5.95 31.45
CA GLU A 10 19.05 -6.95 32.32
C GLU A 10 19.03 -6.47 33.78
N VAL A 11 18.58 -7.35 34.67
CA VAL A 11 18.57 -7.12 36.13
C VAL A 11 19.07 -8.34 36.86
N ASP A 12 19.44 -8.17 38.12
CA ASP A 12 19.84 -9.29 38.97
C ASP A 12 18.67 -10.22 39.31
N PHE A 13 18.95 -11.52 39.29
CA PHE A 13 17.99 -12.54 39.71
C PHE A 13 17.65 -12.38 41.18
N ASP A 14 16.37 -12.48 41.51
CA ASP A 14 15.85 -12.35 42.85
C ASP A 14 14.96 -13.55 43.21
N LEU A 15 15.50 -14.50 43.95
CA LEU A 15 14.85 -15.72 44.38
C LEU A 15 13.56 -15.47 45.18
N ASN A 16 13.51 -14.39 45.98
CA ASN A 16 12.35 -14.06 46.78
C ASN A 16 11.10 -13.76 45.95
N LYS A 17 11.28 -13.27 44.75
CA LYS A 17 10.14 -13.03 43.82
C LYS A 17 9.44 -14.32 43.44
N ILE A 18 10.19 -15.42 43.29
CA ILE A 18 9.62 -16.73 43.00
C ILE A 18 8.89 -17.27 44.21
N VAL A 19 9.54 -17.22 45.39
CA VAL A 19 8.92 -17.63 46.68
C VAL A 19 7.60 -16.92 46.90
N VAL A 20 7.57 -15.60 46.76
CA VAL A 20 6.35 -14.79 46.96
C VAL A 20 5.27 -15.15 45.91
N ALA A 21 5.65 -15.37 44.67
CA ALA A 21 4.69 -15.70 43.60
C ALA A 21 4.03 -17.08 43.81
N VAL A 22 4.83 -18.09 44.15
CA VAL A 22 4.34 -19.45 44.42
C VAL A 22 3.52 -19.50 45.70
N THR A 23 3.96 -18.79 46.78
CA THR A 23 3.19 -18.68 48.01
C THR A 23 1.82 -18.07 47.80
N LYS A 24 1.71 -17.00 46.99
CA LYS A 24 0.42 -16.40 46.66
C LYS A 24 -0.49 -17.34 45.86
N ALA A 25 0.08 -18.11 44.94
CA ALA A 25 -0.69 -19.10 44.17
C ALA A 25 -1.21 -20.24 45.07
N ASN A 26 -0.37 -20.72 46.00
CA ASN A 26 -0.72 -21.76 46.97
C ASN A 26 -1.79 -21.27 47.97
N ALA A 27 -1.67 -20.04 48.45
CA ALA A 27 -2.65 -19.44 49.37
C ALA A 27 -4.01 -19.15 48.71
N ALA A 28 -4.06 -19.05 47.38
CA ALA A 28 -5.30 -18.89 46.64
C ALA A 28 -6.07 -20.19 46.39
N CYS A 29 -5.51 -21.34 46.76
CA CYS A 29 -6.19 -22.63 46.65
C CYS A 29 -7.04 -22.88 47.92
N GLU A 30 -8.16 -23.62 47.76
CA GLU A 30 -9.02 -23.99 48.87
C GLU A 30 -8.27 -24.84 49.93
N LYS A 31 -7.36 -25.68 49.42
CA LYS A 31 -6.43 -26.47 50.24
C LYS A 31 -5.02 -26.17 49.78
N GLN A 32 -4.16 -25.79 50.71
CA GLN A 32 -2.75 -25.58 50.38
C GLN A 32 -2.08 -26.94 50.06
N GLU A 33 -1.53 -27.05 48.87
CA GLU A 33 -0.88 -28.27 48.36
C GLU A 33 0.63 -28.29 48.62
N LEU A 34 1.24 -27.08 48.85
CA LEU A 34 2.68 -26.93 49.06
C LEU A 34 2.98 -26.42 50.48
N THR A 35 3.98 -27.02 51.09
CA THR A 35 4.59 -26.53 52.32
C THR A 35 5.59 -25.42 52.05
N ALA A 36 5.95 -24.63 53.07
CA ALA A 36 6.95 -23.58 52.92
C ALA A 36 8.33 -24.14 52.46
N SER A 37 8.70 -25.35 52.91
CA SER A 37 9.92 -26.03 52.45
C SER A 37 9.90 -26.35 50.97
N GLN A 38 8.78 -26.90 50.45
CA GLN A 38 8.61 -27.21 49.06
C GLN A 38 8.62 -25.96 48.15
N ILE A 39 8.05 -24.87 48.62
CA ILE A 39 8.11 -23.57 47.90
C ILE A 39 9.54 -23.07 47.81
N GLN A 40 10.32 -23.22 48.90
CA GLN A 40 11.72 -22.84 48.89
C GLN A 40 12.55 -23.73 47.95
N GLU A 41 12.31 -25.06 47.95
CA GLU A 41 12.95 -26.02 47.04
C GLU A 41 12.67 -25.70 45.56
N ILE A 42 11.43 -25.31 45.23
CA ILE A 42 11.06 -24.86 43.89
C ILE A 42 11.90 -23.64 43.48
N ALA A 43 12.01 -22.64 44.36
CA ALA A 43 12.76 -21.44 44.06
C ALA A 43 14.26 -21.69 43.90
N GLU A 44 14.85 -22.53 44.72
CA GLU A 44 16.26 -22.95 44.64
C GLU A 44 16.54 -23.78 43.36
N TYR A 45 15.62 -24.63 42.98
CA TYR A 45 15.74 -25.35 41.73
C TYR A 45 15.71 -24.42 40.49
N VAL A 46 14.84 -23.42 40.51
CA VAL A 46 14.78 -22.40 39.44
C VAL A 46 16.09 -21.61 39.37
N GLU A 47 16.65 -21.24 40.51
CA GLU A 47 17.96 -20.59 40.61
C GLU A 47 19.06 -21.48 40.03
N PHE A 48 19.11 -22.75 40.41
CA PHE A 48 20.06 -23.74 39.89
C PHE A 48 19.97 -23.87 38.35
N LYS A 49 18.77 -24.00 37.84
CA LYS A 49 18.53 -24.07 36.36
C LYS A 49 18.97 -22.80 35.65
N THR A 50 18.70 -21.65 36.24
CA THR A 50 19.09 -20.35 35.68
C THR A 50 20.62 -20.19 35.65
N VAL A 51 21.33 -20.63 36.69
CA VAL A 51 22.81 -20.68 36.72
C VAL A 51 23.35 -21.64 35.65
N LYS A 52 22.75 -22.83 35.55
CA LYS A 52 23.19 -23.89 34.63
C LYS A 52 23.00 -23.51 33.15
N ALA A 53 22.08 -22.60 32.84
CA ALA A 53 21.84 -22.13 31.47
C ALA A 53 23.02 -21.39 30.86
N ASN A 54 23.95 -20.90 31.67
CA ASN A 54 25.16 -20.15 31.27
C ASN A 54 24.87 -18.95 30.34
N ARG A 55 23.66 -18.39 30.46
CA ARG A 55 23.19 -17.16 29.79
C ARG A 55 22.11 -16.50 30.63
N ALA A 56 21.83 -15.23 30.36
CA ALA A 56 20.68 -14.58 30.95
C ALA A 56 19.39 -15.20 30.41
N LEU A 57 18.52 -15.72 31.27
CA LEU A 57 17.19 -16.20 30.93
C LEU A 57 16.18 -15.06 30.93
N SER A 58 15.20 -15.12 30.05
CA SER A 58 14.05 -14.22 30.10
C SER A 58 13.12 -14.55 31.29
N VAL A 59 12.35 -13.55 31.74
CA VAL A 59 11.33 -13.76 32.78
C VAL A 59 10.33 -14.85 32.38
N GLU A 60 10.02 -15.00 31.08
CA GLU A 60 9.09 -16.02 30.60
C GLU A 60 9.69 -17.42 30.77
N GLU A 61 10.95 -17.62 30.37
CA GLU A 61 11.64 -18.90 30.57
C GLU A 61 11.74 -19.29 32.05
N ILE A 62 11.97 -18.31 32.92
CA ILE A 62 11.98 -18.56 34.37
C ILE A 62 10.60 -18.97 34.86
N GLN A 63 9.53 -18.33 34.38
CA GLN A 63 8.16 -18.68 34.78
C GLN A 63 7.77 -20.09 34.29
N ASP A 64 8.23 -20.51 33.10
CA ASP A 64 8.02 -21.87 32.57
C ASP A 64 8.70 -22.92 33.52
N ILE A 65 9.93 -22.65 33.96
CA ILE A 65 10.63 -23.54 34.90
C ILE A 65 9.89 -23.60 36.27
N VAL A 66 9.31 -22.48 36.74
CA VAL A 66 8.50 -22.46 37.99
C VAL A 66 7.26 -23.33 37.82
N GLU A 67 6.53 -23.19 36.69
CA GLU A 67 5.33 -23.99 36.39
C GLU A 67 5.64 -25.49 36.37
N ASP A 68 6.71 -25.88 35.68
CA ASP A 68 7.17 -27.26 35.60
C ASP A 68 7.50 -27.83 36.98
N GLN A 69 8.13 -27.02 37.85
CA GLN A 69 8.48 -27.47 39.20
C GLN A 69 7.28 -27.58 40.16
N ILE A 70 6.30 -26.69 40.07
CA ILE A 70 5.04 -26.80 40.82
C ILE A 70 4.32 -28.10 40.42
N MET A 71 4.27 -28.41 39.11
CA MET A 71 3.69 -29.65 38.63
C MET A 71 4.46 -30.89 39.05
N ALA A 72 5.80 -30.84 39.06
CA ALA A 72 6.68 -31.92 39.52
C ALA A 72 6.50 -32.25 41.01
N GLN A 73 6.13 -31.29 41.85
CA GLN A 73 5.74 -31.50 43.24
C GLN A 73 4.33 -32.08 43.43
N GLY A 74 3.60 -32.33 42.34
CA GLY A 74 2.23 -32.86 42.35
C GLY A 74 1.16 -31.84 42.76
N ALA A 75 1.50 -30.55 42.87
CA ALA A 75 0.61 -29.48 43.27
C ALA A 75 -0.16 -28.90 42.07
N PHE A 76 -1.03 -29.70 41.48
CA PHE A 76 -1.68 -29.36 40.23
C PHE A 76 -2.67 -28.18 40.33
N GLU A 77 -3.35 -28.02 41.45
CA GLU A 77 -4.25 -26.86 41.63
C GLU A 77 -3.45 -25.55 41.78
N VAL A 78 -2.33 -25.61 42.47
CA VAL A 78 -1.40 -24.48 42.57
C VAL A 78 -0.83 -24.12 41.20
N ALA A 79 -0.44 -25.11 40.38
CA ALA A 79 0.03 -24.88 39.04
C ALA A 79 -1.06 -24.20 38.15
N ARG A 80 -2.30 -24.70 38.20
CA ARG A 80 -3.44 -24.08 37.48
C ARG A 80 -3.67 -22.64 37.91
N ARG A 81 -3.59 -22.35 39.22
CA ARG A 81 -3.74 -20.98 39.75
C ARG A 81 -2.61 -20.08 39.26
N TYR A 82 -1.38 -20.60 39.28
CA TYR A 82 -0.19 -19.88 38.86
C TYR A 82 -0.26 -19.53 37.36
N VAL A 83 -0.57 -20.50 36.50
CA VAL A 83 -0.74 -20.33 35.06
C VAL A 83 -1.88 -19.33 34.75
N ARG A 84 -3.03 -19.50 35.41
CA ARG A 84 -4.19 -18.61 35.23
C ARG A 84 -3.85 -17.17 35.66
N TYR A 85 -3.16 -16.99 36.78
CA TYR A 85 -2.70 -15.67 37.23
C TYR A 85 -1.71 -15.05 36.24
N ARG A 86 -0.73 -15.82 35.78
CA ARG A 86 0.22 -15.39 34.73
C ARG A 86 -0.50 -14.93 33.46
N TYR A 87 -1.46 -15.71 33.00
CA TYR A 87 -2.27 -15.39 31.83
C TYR A 87 -3.10 -14.10 32.04
N THR A 88 -3.80 -13.99 33.15
CA THR A 88 -4.57 -12.79 33.50
C THR A 88 -3.69 -11.55 33.56
N ARG A 89 -2.51 -11.64 34.19
CA ARG A 89 -1.54 -10.53 34.24
C ARG A 89 -0.97 -10.19 32.88
N SER A 90 -0.82 -11.15 31.99
CA SER A 90 -0.44 -10.90 30.61
C SER A 90 -1.52 -10.14 29.85
N LEU A 91 -2.78 -10.52 30.01
CA LEU A 91 -3.93 -9.80 29.42
C LEU A 91 -4.03 -8.36 29.94
N ILE A 92 -3.93 -8.16 31.26
CA ILE A 92 -3.95 -6.82 31.88
C ILE A 92 -2.81 -5.95 31.35
N ARG A 93 -1.60 -6.50 31.20
CA ARG A 93 -0.48 -5.75 30.62
C ARG A 93 -0.69 -5.39 29.16
N LYS A 94 -1.27 -6.31 28.36
CA LYS A 94 -1.62 -6.03 26.96
C LYS A 94 -2.68 -4.94 26.86
N ALA A 95 -3.72 -5.00 27.69
CA ALA A 95 -4.74 -3.96 27.77
C ALA A 95 -4.15 -2.60 28.18
N ASN A 96 -3.31 -2.56 29.22
CA ASN A 96 -2.63 -1.34 29.64
C ASN A 96 -1.72 -0.76 28.53
N THR A 97 -1.13 -1.62 27.67
CA THR A 97 -0.33 -1.16 26.54
C THR A 97 -1.21 -0.49 25.49
N THR A 98 -2.37 -1.05 25.20
CA THR A 98 -3.36 -0.47 24.26
C THR A 98 -3.92 0.84 24.82
N ASP A 99 -4.29 0.91 26.08
CA ASP A 99 -4.75 2.14 26.73
C ASP A 99 -3.68 3.25 26.69
N ASN A 100 -2.42 2.92 26.95
CA ASN A 100 -1.32 3.88 26.85
C ASN A 100 -1.09 4.36 25.43
N GLN A 101 -1.23 3.51 24.43
CA GLN A 101 -1.15 3.91 23.04
C GLN A 101 -2.30 4.84 22.65
N ILE A 102 -3.54 4.53 23.05
CA ILE A 102 -4.70 5.39 22.82
C ILE A 102 -4.50 6.76 23.50
N LEU A 103 -4.06 6.79 24.76
CA LEU A 103 -3.78 8.05 25.47
C LEU A 103 -2.68 8.85 24.77
N SER A 104 -1.61 8.21 24.33
CA SER A 104 -0.52 8.89 23.61
C SER A 104 -0.97 9.46 22.26
N LEU A 105 -1.95 8.83 21.60
CA LEU A 105 -2.58 9.38 20.41
C LEU A 105 -3.39 10.65 20.71
N ILE A 106 -4.21 10.61 21.78
CA ILE A 106 -5.05 11.75 22.20
C ILE A 106 -4.17 12.94 22.60
N GLU A 107 -3.08 12.68 23.32
CA GLU A 107 -2.13 13.69 23.77
C GLU A 107 -1.14 14.14 22.69
N CYS A 108 -1.23 13.58 21.47
CA CYS A 108 -0.30 13.83 20.36
C CYS A 108 1.17 13.56 20.69
N ASN A 109 1.45 12.62 21.58
CA ASN A 109 2.81 12.25 22.04
C ASN A 109 3.38 11.04 21.31
N ASN A 110 2.62 10.39 20.42
CA ASN A 110 3.04 9.20 19.71
C ASN A 110 3.79 9.59 18.43
N GLU A 111 5.11 9.62 18.48
CA GLU A 111 5.96 9.96 17.35
C GLU A 111 5.92 8.91 16.21
N GLU A 112 5.68 7.62 16.53
CA GLU A 112 5.58 6.58 15.52
C GLU A 112 4.32 6.78 14.66
N VAL A 113 3.18 7.06 15.30
CA VAL A 113 1.92 7.31 14.59
C VAL A 113 1.97 8.61 13.79
N LYS A 114 2.62 9.65 14.30
CA LYS A 114 2.82 10.90 13.55
C LYS A 114 3.53 10.69 12.21
N GLN A 115 4.31 9.63 12.09
CA GLN A 115 5.16 9.33 10.95
C GLN A 115 4.75 8.05 10.19
N GLU A 116 3.63 7.43 10.57
CA GLU A 116 3.16 6.18 9.97
C GLU A 116 2.68 6.40 8.53
N ASN A 117 1.97 7.49 8.29
CA ASN A 117 1.43 7.83 6.98
C ASN A 117 1.72 9.30 6.64
N SER A 118 2.47 9.52 5.58
CA SER A 118 2.91 10.86 5.15
C SER A 118 1.78 11.80 4.74
N ASN A 119 0.56 11.32 4.55
CA ASN A 119 -0.60 12.10 4.10
C ASN A 119 -1.75 12.15 5.13
N LYS A 120 -1.53 11.64 6.35
CA LYS A 120 -2.54 11.53 7.41
C LYS A 120 -2.11 12.35 8.63
N ASN A 121 -2.79 13.47 8.89
CA ASN A 121 -2.43 14.34 10.02
C ASN A 121 -2.98 13.83 11.34
N PRO A 122 -2.15 13.31 12.27
CA PRO A 122 -2.59 12.70 13.51
C PRO A 122 -3.10 13.69 14.57
N THR A 123 -3.01 15.00 14.33
CA THR A 123 -3.51 16.03 15.27
C THR A 123 -4.98 16.39 15.05
N VAL A 124 -5.55 15.98 13.91
CA VAL A 124 -6.95 16.26 13.56
C VAL A 124 -7.88 15.26 14.26
N ASN A 125 -8.92 15.75 14.93
CA ASN A 125 -9.82 14.91 15.74
C ASN A 125 -10.45 13.72 15.00
N SER A 126 -10.86 13.88 13.74
CA SER A 126 -11.41 12.78 12.94
C SER A 126 -10.35 11.71 12.64
N VAL A 127 -9.12 12.12 12.41
CA VAL A 127 -7.97 11.23 12.20
C VAL A 127 -7.62 10.50 13.48
N GLN A 128 -7.59 11.19 14.63
CA GLN A 128 -7.36 10.55 15.94
C GLN A 128 -8.39 9.48 16.24
N ARG A 129 -9.68 9.75 15.93
CA ARG A 129 -10.75 8.79 16.13
C ARG A 129 -10.55 7.51 15.31
N ASP A 130 -10.12 7.64 14.06
CA ASP A 130 -9.79 6.50 13.21
C ASP A 130 -8.59 5.71 13.75
N TYR A 131 -7.52 6.39 14.17
CA TYR A 131 -6.39 5.74 14.83
C TYR A 131 -6.77 5.00 16.12
N MET A 132 -7.63 5.59 16.96
CA MET A 132 -8.13 4.92 18.17
C MET A 132 -8.89 3.65 17.83
N ALA A 133 -9.77 3.69 16.83
CA ALA A 133 -10.49 2.51 16.33
C ALA A 133 -9.50 1.46 15.79
N GLY A 134 -8.47 1.91 15.06
CA GLY A 134 -7.40 1.06 14.57
C GLY A 134 -6.63 0.36 15.68
N GLU A 135 -6.26 1.05 16.76
CA GLU A 135 -5.55 0.45 17.92
C GLU A 135 -6.41 -0.61 18.62
N VAL A 136 -7.70 -0.36 18.80
CA VAL A 136 -8.63 -1.36 19.35
C VAL A 136 -8.72 -2.58 18.41
N SER A 137 -8.83 -2.37 17.12
CA SER A 137 -8.86 -3.46 16.13
C SER A 137 -7.54 -4.24 16.12
N LYS A 138 -6.38 -3.59 16.17
CA LYS A 138 -5.06 -4.23 16.28
C LYS A 138 -4.96 -5.13 17.52
N ASP A 139 -5.41 -4.64 18.68
CA ASP A 139 -5.41 -5.43 19.92
C ASP A 139 -6.30 -6.68 19.78
N ILE A 140 -7.53 -6.53 19.32
CA ILE A 140 -8.45 -7.65 19.11
C ILE A 140 -7.86 -8.64 18.09
N THR A 141 -7.32 -8.15 17.00
CA THR A 141 -6.70 -8.97 15.95
C THR A 141 -5.56 -9.82 16.51
N LYS A 142 -4.64 -9.21 17.24
CA LYS A 142 -3.46 -9.90 17.79
C LYS A 142 -3.80 -10.82 18.95
N ARG A 143 -4.75 -10.45 19.80
CA ARG A 143 -5.08 -11.16 21.02
C ARG A 143 -6.09 -12.28 20.83
N ILE A 144 -7.02 -12.15 19.85
CA ILE A 144 -8.17 -13.04 19.72
C ILE A 144 -8.27 -13.68 18.34
N LEU A 145 -8.07 -12.91 17.25
CA LEU A 145 -8.47 -13.33 15.91
C LEU A 145 -7.38 -14.09 15.15
N LEU A 146 -6.12 -13.81 15.41
CA LEU A 146 -5.01 -14.49 14.73
C LEU A 146 -4.39 -15.59 15.60
N PRO A 147 -3.91 -16.69 15.00
CA PRO A 147 -3.06 -17.66 15.67
C PRO A 147 -1.82 -17.01 16.29
N GLN A 148 -1.43 -17.48 17.48
CA GLN A 148 -0.36 -16.85 18.26
C GLN A 148 0.99 -16.84 17.53
N ASP A 149 1.33 -17.91 16.81
CA ASP A 149 2.57 -18.00 16.02
C ASP A 149 2.64 -17.00 14.87
N ILE A 150 1.51 -16.68 14.24
CA ILE A 150 1.41 -15.61 13.23
C ILE A 150 1.63 -14.24 13.86
N VAL A 151 1.05 -14.01 15.05
CA VAL A 151 1.25 -12.76 15.79
C VAL A 151 2.72 -12.59 16.18
N GLU A 152 3.36 -13.64 16.71
CA GLU A 152 4.77 -13.63 17.10
C GLU A 152 5.69 -13.37 15.89
N ALA A 153 5.41 -14.00 14.77
CA ALA A 153 6.15 -13.77 13.52
C ALA A 153 5.98 -12.34 12.99
N HIS A 154 4.79 -11.76 13.12
CA HIS A 154 4.53 -10.36 12.77
C HIS A 154 5.28 -9.39 13.70
N GLU A 155 5.27 -9.63 14.98
CA GLU A 155 5.97 -8.79 15.98
C GLU A 155 7.50 -8.92 15.85
N ALA A 156 8.00 -10.10 15.53
CA ALA A 156 9.42 -10.34 15.31
C ALA A 156 9.93 -9.79 13.95
N GLY A 157 9.04 -9.32 13.06
CA GLY A 157 9.40 -8.83 11.74
C GLY A 157 9.82 -9.93 10.75
N ILE A 158 9.41 -11.17 11.00
CA ILE A 158 9.58 -12.32 10.09
C ILE A 158 8.64 -12.19 8.90
N ILE A 159 7.41 -11.81 9.19
CA ILE A 159 6.37 -11.45 8.24
C ILE A 159 5.75 -10.10 8.64
N HIS A 160 5.02 -9.49 7.73
CA HIS A 160 4.14 -8.37 8.04
C HIS A 160 2.72 -8.71 7.61
N PHE A 161 1.83 -8.83 8.59
CA PHE A 161 0.39 -8.93 8.37
C PHE A 161 -0.14 -7.50 8.21
N HIS A 162 -0.40 -7.09 6.96
CA HIS A 162 -0.81 -5.72 6.66
C HIS A 162 -2.17 -5.38 7.25
N ASP A 163 -2.39 -4.10 7.53
CA ASP A 163 -3.71 -3.54 7.87
C ASP A 163 -4.45 -4.34 8.96
N SER A 164 -3.73 -4.71 10.03
CA SER A 164 -4.30 -5.40 11.19
C SER A 164 -5.30 -4.54 11.96
N ASP A 165 -5.26 -3.22 11.75
CA ASP A 165 -6.17 -2.20 12.24
C ASP A 165 -7.56 -2.25 11.59
N TYR A 166 -7.71 -2.93 10.44
CA TYR A 166 -8.99 -3.15 9.77
C TYR A 166 -9.42 -4.63 9.74
N PHE A 167 -8.57 -5.55 10.22
CA PHE A 167 -8.83 -6.99 10.11
C PHE A 167 -10.02 -7.46 10.97
N ALA A 168 -10.32 -6.77 12.05
CA ALA A 168 -11.47 -7.11 12.90
C ALA A 168 -12.81 -6.96 12.15
N GLN A 169 -12.91 -6.04 11.20
CA GLN A 169 -14.05 -5.89 10.32
C GLN A 169 -13.97 -6.86 9.13
N HIS A 170 -15.11 -7.08 8.46
CA HIS A 170 -15.20 -7.88 7.23
C HIS A 170 -14.91 -6.98 6.02
N MET A 171 -13.71 -6.39 5.98
CA MET A 171 -13.26 -5.47 4.93
C MET A 171 -12.15 -6.12 4.12
N HIS A 172 -12.12 -5.79 2.82
CA HIS A 172 -11.06 -6.20 1.90
C HIS A 172 -10.14 -5.02 1.57
N ASN A 173 -9.07 -5.27 0.79
CA ASN A 173 -8.01 -4.31 0.53
C ASN A 173 -8.38 -3.33 -0.59
N CYS A 174 -8.08 -3.65 -1.83
CA CYS A 174 -8.13 -2.72 -2.97
C CYS A 174 -9.16 -3.11 -4.02
N ASP A 175 -9.64 -2.11 -4.78
CA ASP A 175 -10.72 -2.27 -5.75
C ASP A 175 -10.40 -1.74 -7.14
N LEU A 176 -10.87 -2.42 -8.18
CA LEU A 176 -11.17 -1.82 -9.49
C LEU A 176 -12.68 -1.52 -9.57
N VAL A 177 -13.04 -0.27 -9.36
CA VAL A 177 -14.45 0.14 -9.30
C VAL A 177 -15.08 0.08 -10.69
N ASN A 178 -16.22 -0.59 -10.79
CA ASN A 178 -17.00 -0.62 -12.04
C ASN A 178 -17.87 0.63 -12.17
N LEU A 179 -17.21 1.77 -12.36
CA LEU A 179 -17.88 3.05 -12.49
C LEU A 179 -18.82 3.10 -13.72
N GLU A 180 -18.48 2.37 -14.78
CA GLU A 180 -19.34 2.24 -15.96
C GLU A 180 -20.70 1.66 -15.58
N ASP A 181 -20.73 0.53 -14.89
CA ASP A 181 -21.99 -0.11 -14.45
C ASP A 181 -22.82 0.82 -13.56
N MET A 182 -22.17 1.46 -12.60
CA MET A 182 -22.85 2.35 -11.65
C MET A 182 -23.47 3.58 -12.32
N LEU A 183 -22.78 4.17 -13.29
CA LEU A 183 -23.27 5.35 -14.01
C LEU A 183 -24.32 4.98 -15.08
N GLN A 184 -24.18 3.85 -15.77
CA GLN A 184 -25.12 3.45 -16.83
C GLN A 184 -26.42 2.85 -16.27
N ASN A 185 -26.34 2.07 -15.17
CA ASN A 185 -27.46 1.33 -14.62
C ASN A 185 -28.01 1.94 -13.31
N GLY A 186 -27.41 3.05 -12.86
CA GLY A 186 -27.71 3.64 -11.58
C GLY A 186 -27.07 2.92 -10.39
N THR A 187 -27.08 3.58 -9.26
CA THR A 187 -26.53 3.08 -7.99
C THR A 187 -27.34 3.61 -6.81
N VAL A 188 -27.00 3.20 -5.59
CA VAL A 188 -27.60 3.74 -4.36
C VAL A 188 -26.48 4.26 -3.46
N ILE A 189 -26.60 5.49 -3.01
CA ILE A 189 -25.67 6.15 -2.08
C ILE A 189 -26.45 6.57 -0.84
N SER A 190 -26.04 6.07 0.33
CA SER A 190 -26.69 6.38 1.60
C SER A 190 -28.22 6.22 1.57
N GLY A 191 -28.70 5.15 0.92
CA GLY A 191 -30.13 4.85 0.79
C GLY A 191 -30.87 5.67 -0.27
N THR A 192 -30.18 6.53 -1.00
CA THR A 192 -30.77 7.35 -2.07
C THR A 192 -30.44 6.77 -3.44
N MET A 193 -31.47 6.56 -4.26
CA MET A 193 -31.31 6.13 -5.65
C MET A 193 -30.65 7.24 -6.48
N ILE A 194 -29.59 6.88 -7.17
CA ILE A 194 -28.89 7.74 -8.13
C ILE A 194 -29.09 7.15 -9.52
N GLU A 195 -29.87 7.83 -10.32
CA GLU A 195 -30.14 7.44 -11.72
C GLU A 195 -28.95 7.76 -12.63
N LYS A 196 -29.00 7.24 -13.85
CA LYS A 196 -28.03 7.55 -14.91
C LYS A 196 -27.89 9.06 -15.11
N PRO A 197 -26.67 9.63 -15.06
CA PRO A 197 -26.46 11.05 -15.29
C PRO A 197 -26.88 11.49 -16.70
N HIS A 198 -27.37 12.71 -16.80
CA HIS A 198 -27.76 13.34 -18.08
C HIS A 198 -26.79 14.45 -18.54
N SER A 199 -25.59 14.50 -17.98
CA SER A 199 -24.52 15.39 -18.40
C SER A 199 -23.16 14.92 -17.88
N PHE A 200 -22.09 15.37 -18.50
CA PHE A 200 -20.72 15.10 -18.07
C PHE A 200 -20.44 15.65 -16.67
N SER A 201 -20.85 16.88 -16.40
CA SER A 201 -20.64 17.50 -15.07
C SER A 201 -21.36 16.74 -13.96
N THR A 202 -22.57 16.27 -14.21
CA THR A 202 -23.31 15.44 -13.24
C THR A 202 -22.63 14.08 -13.05
N ALA A 203 -22.14 13.46 -14.12
CA ALA A 203 -21.39 12.20 -14.04
C ALA A 203 -20.11 12.35 -13.20
N CYS A 204 -19.36 13.44 -13.36
CA CYS A 204 -18.18 13.75 -12.55
C CYS A 204 -18.53 13.92 -11.07
N ASN A 205 -19.62 14.64 -10.76
CA ASN A 205 -20.06 14.82 -9.38
C ASN A 205 -20.46 13.49 -8.72
N ILE A 206 -21.24 12.67 -9.42
CA ILE A 206 -21.65 11.34 -8.93
C ILE A 206 -20.42 10.45 -8.74
N ALA A 207 -19.45 10.47 -9.67
CA ALA A 207 -18.20 9.72 -9.55
C ALA A 207 -17.45 10.06 -8.27
N THR A 208 -17.41 11.35 -7.87
CA THR A 208 -16.74 11.75 -6.62
C THR A 208 -17.45 11.24 -5.37
N GLN A 209 -18.78 11.18 -5.39
CA GLN A 209 -19.59 10.60 -4.31
C GLN A 209 -19.37 9.08 -4.20
N ILE A 210 -19.29 8.39 -5.34
CA ILE A 210 -18.97 6.97 -5.40
C ILE A 210 -17.58 6.72 -4.80
N ILE A 211 -16.58 7.51 -5.22
CA ILE A 211 -15.20 7.43 -4.69
C ILE A 211 -15.19 7.54 -3.16
N ALA A 212 -15.91 8.50 -2.60
CA ALA A 212 -15.99 8.71 -1.15
C ALA A 212 -16.64 7.53 -0.42
N GLN A 213 -17.71 6.98 -0.96
CA GLN A 213 -18.41 5.83 -0.36
C GLN A 213 -17.60 4.54 -0.46
N VAL A 214 -16.95 4.28 -1.59
CA VAL A 214 -16.04 3.14 -1.75
C VAL A 214 -14.88 3.25 -0.79
N ALA A 215 -14.22 4.41 -0.70
CA ALA A 215 -13.11 4.64 0.22
C ALA A 215 -13.48 4.45 1.70
N SER A 216 -14.76 4.62 2.05
CA SER A 216 -15.28 4.39 3.41
C SER A 216 -15.68 2.92 3.66
N SER A 217 -15.68 2.08 2.65
CA SER A 217 -16.18 0.70 2.70
C SER A 217 -15.08 -0.35 2.53
N GLN A 218 -13.85 0.04 2.26
CA GLN A 218 -12.66 -0.80 2.14
C GLN A 218 -11.45 -0.06 2.75
N TYR A 219 -10.32 -0.73 2.97
CA TYR A 219 -9.19 -0.10 3.65
C TYR A 219 -7.98 0.21 2.74
N GLY A 220 -7.98 -0.27 1.50
CA GLY A 220 -6.91 -0.02 0.53
C GLY A 220 -7.23 1.09 -0.46
N GLY A 221 -6.62 1.01 -1.63
CA GLY A 221 -6.83 1.94 -2.73
C GLY A 221 -7.92 1.49 -3.70
N GLN A 222 -8.49 2.42 -4.40
CA GLN A 222 -9.43 2.19 -5.48
C GLN A 222 -8.96 2.81 -6.79
N SER A 223 -9.36 2.23 -7.90
CA SER A 223 -9.07 2.80 -9.21
C SER A 223 -10.35 2.97 -10.03
N ILE A 224 -10.43 4.08 -10.73
CA ILE A 224 -11.48 4.39 -11.70
C ILE A 224 -10.88 4.68 -13.07
N SER A 225 -11.64 4.46 -14.14
CA SER A 225 -11.24 4.87 -15.49
C SER A 225 -11.97 6.10 -15.95
N LEU A 226 -11.25 7.05 -16.56
CA LEU A 226 -11.87 8.20 -17.24
C LEU A 226 -12.68 7.78 -18.48
N ALA A 227 -12.40 6.63 -19.06
CA ALA A 227 -13.18 6.09 -20.16
C ALA A 227 -14.66 5.88 -19.76
N HIS A 228 -14.95 5.58 -18.50
CA HIS A 228 -16.31 5.42 -18.01
C HIS A 228 -17.11 6.73 -17.95
N LEU A 229 -16.44 7.89 -17.98
CA LEU A 229 -17.05 9.21 -18.04
C LEU A 229 -17.22 9.72 -19.48
N ALA A 230 -16.43 9.22 -20.44
CA ALA A 230 -16.42 9.68 -21.82
C ALA A 230 -17.80 9.63 -22.52
N PRO A 231 -18.66 8.61 -22.34
CA PRO A 231 -19.99 8.57 -22.94
C PRO A 231 -20.89 9.77 -22.57
N PHE A 232 -20.68 10.37 -21.41
CA PHE A 232 -21.46 11.51 -20.93
C PHE A 232 -21.07 12.83 -21.61
N VAL A 233 -19.90 12.90 -22.23
CA VAL A 233 -19.49 14.04 -23.06
C VAL A 233 -20.40 14.20 -24.27
N GLN A 234 -20.76 13.10 -24.94
CA GLN A 234 -21.69 13.13 -26.09
C GLN A 234 -23.09 13.59 -25.65
N ILE A 235 -23.58 13.12 -24.51
CA ILE A 235 -24.85 13.57 -23.96
C ILE A 235 -24.85 15.08 -23.70
N SER A 236 -23.78 15.61 -23.09
CA SER A 236 -23.61 17.04 -22.87
C SER A 236 -23.50 17.82 -24.19
N ARG A 237 -22.77 17.29 -25.19
CA ARG A 237 -22.63 17.92 -26.51
C ARG A 237 -23.99 18.14 -27.17
N GLU A 238 -24.84 17.10 -27.20
CA GLU A 238 -26.18 17.18 -27.75
C GLU A 238 -27.06 18.18 -27.02
N LYS A 239 -27.06 18.15 -25.69
CA LYS A 239 -27.79 19.11 -24.86
C LYS A 239 -27.37 20.55 -25.08
N ILE A 240 -26.06 20.80 -25.09
CA ILE A 240 -25.50 22.15 -25.28
C ILE A 240 -25.84 22.66 -26.66
N ARG A 241 -25.69 21.81 -27.70
CA ARG A 241 -26.04 22.18 -29.09
C ARG A 241 -27.51 22.55 -29.22
N ALA A 242 -28.41 21.76 -28.62
CA ALA A 242 -29.84 22.07 -28.60
C ALA A 242 -30.14 23.38 -27.87
N SER A 243 -29.44 23.68 -26.77
CA SER A 243 -29.60 24.92 -26.04
C SER A 243 -29.14 26.13 -26.85
N VAL A 244 -27.96 26.04 -27.48
CA VAL A 244 -27.42 27.11 -28.36
C VAL A 244 -28.36 27.38 -29.55
N GLN A 245 -28.87 26.32 -30.18
CA GLN A 245 -29.85 26.45 -31.26
C GLN A 245 -31.11 27.19 -30.80
N LYS A 246 -31.68 26.79 -29.68
CA LYS A 246 -32.86 27.43 -29.08
C LYS A 246 -32.65 28.89 -28.69
N GLU A 247 -31.47 29.20 -28.17
CA GLU A 247 -31.08 30.59 -27.85
C GLU A 247 -31.00 31.45 -29.14
N ALA A 248 -30.33 30.93 -30.19
CA ALA A 248 -30.24 31.64 -31.46
C ALA A 248 -31.65 31.93 -32.08
N GLU A 249 -32.55 30.93 -32.06
CA GLU A 249 -33.94 31.10 -32.52
C GLU A 249 -34.69 32.14 -31.66
N ALA A 250 -34.53 32.14 -30.36
CA ALA A 250 -35.18 33.11 -29.45
C ALA A 250 -34.72 34.55 -29.69
N PHE A 251 -33.47 34.74 -30.10
CA PHE A 251 -32.95 36.09 -30.48
C PHE A 251 -33.21 36.45 -31.94
N GLY A 252 -33.93 35.62 -32.72
CA GLY A 252 -34.19 35.86 -34.12
C GLY A 252 -32.94 35.86 -35.01
N ALA A 253 -31.87 35.27 -34.54
CA ALA A 253 -30.62 35.18 -35.27
C ALA A 253 -30.70 34.05 -36.34
N THR A 254 -30.40 34.38 -37.59
CA THR A 254 -30.10 33.42 -38.64
C THR A 254 -28.68 32.92 -38.43
N ALA A 255 -28.47 32.09 -37.40
CA ALA A 255 -27.16 31.53 -37.14
C ALA A 255 -26.87 30.38 -38.09
N ASP A 256 -25.69 30.41 -38.68
CA ASP A 256 -25.16 29.28 -39.46
C ASP A 256 -24.92 28.09 -38.54
N GLN A 257 -25.18 26.89 -38.99
CA GLN A 257 -24.98 25.65 -38.27
C GLN A 257 -23.51 25.48 -37.80
N GLU A 258 -22.57 25.97 -38.58
CA GLU A 258 -21.16 25.96 -38.22
C GLU A 258 -20.88 26.83 -37.00
N GLN A 259 -21.48 28.02 -36.92
CA GLN A 259 -21.36 28.89 -35.75
C GLN A 259 -21.99 28.29 -34.49
N ILE A 260 -23.17 27.67 -34.65
CA ILE A 260 -23.84 26.95 -33.53
C ILE A 260 -22.93 25.84 -33.00
N ASN A 261 -22.38 25.02 -33.89
CA ASN A 261 -21.49 23.92 -33.53
C ASN A 261 -20.23 24.45 -32.85
N LYS A 262 -19.63 25.53 -33.33
CA LYS A 262 -18.45 26.15 -32.73
C LYS A 262 -18.71 26.63 -31.28
N ILE A 263 -19.80 27.38 -31.08
CA ILE A 263 -20.20 27.87 -29.77
C ILE A 263 -20.50 26.69 -28.82
N ALA A 264 -21.18 25.66 -29.32
CA ALA A 264 -21.50 24.46 -28.57
C ALA A 264 -20.23 23.72 -28.10
N GLU A 265 -19.23 23.56 -28.97
CA GLU A 265 -17.96 22.92 -28.60
C GLU A 265 -17.14 23.76 -27.60
N GLU A 266 -17.16 25.09 -27.71
CA GLU A 266 -16.53 25.96 -26.70
C GLU A 266 -17.18 25.80 -25.33
N ARG A 267 -18.52 25.76 -25.27
CA ARG A 267 -19.25 25.51 -24.01
C ARG A 267 -19.04 24.10 -23.47
N LEU A 268 -18.91 23.11 -24.35
CA LEU A 268 -18.61 21.72 -23.95
C LEU A 268 -17.22 21.63 -23.32
N ARG A 269 -16.22 22.26 -23.91
CA ARG A 269 -14.87 22.33 -23.33
C ARG A 269 -14.87 22.98 -21.94
N ASP A 270 -15.67 24.02 -21.74
CA ASP A 270 -15.85 24.65 -20.43
C ASP A 270 -16.51 23.68 -19.43
N GLU A 271 -17.52 22.91 -19.86
CA GLU A 271 -18.14 21.88 -19.01
C GLU A 271 -17.14 20.77 -18.64
N ILE A 272 -16.33 20.30 -19.57
CA ILE A 272 -15.29 19.29 -19.30
C ILE A 272 -14.29 19.84 -18.30
N ARG A 273 -13.83 21.08 -18.45
CA ARG A 273 -12.92 21.73 -17.52
C ARG A 273 -13.49 21.76 -16.10
N ARG A 274 -14.75 22.16 -15.95
CA ARG A 274 -15.43 22.21 -14.64
C ARG A 274 -15.63 20.82 -14.04
N GLY A 275 -16.01 19.83 -14.85
CA GLY A 275 -16.18 18.45 -14.40
C GLY A 275 -14.87 17.84 -13.89
N VAL A 276 -13.77 18.01 -14.61
CA VAL A 276 -12.43 17.57 -14.20
C VAL A 276 -11.99 18.30 -12.94
N GLN A 277 -12.23 19.60 -12.86
CA GLN A 277 -11.94 20.38 -11.66
C GLN A 277 -12.73 19.88 -10.44
N THR A 278 -14.00 19.49 -10.63
CA THR A 278 -14.82 18.89 -9.58
C THR A 278 -14.17 17.63 -9.05
N ILE A 279 -13.73 16.72 -9.92
CA ILE A 279 -13.04 15.48 -9.49
C ILE A 279 -11.77 15.82 -8.71
N GLN A 280 -10.92 16.71 -9.22
CA GLN A 280 -9.66 17.04 -8.58
C GLN A 280 -9.87 17.65 -7.18
N TYR A 281 -10.73 18.65 -7.05
CA TYR A 281 -10.93 19.34 -5.76
C TYR A 281 -11.72 18.50 -4.78
N GLN A 282 -12.72 17.75 -5.22
CA GLN A 282 -13.47 16.85 -4.32
C GLN A 282 -12.56 15.76 -3.73
N VAL A 283 -11.68 15.16 -4.54
CA VAL A 283 -10.77 14.12 -4.03
C VAL A 283 -9.81 14.69 -2.96
N VAL A 284 -9.27 15.89 -3.14
CA VAL A 284 -8.30 16.46 -2.18
C VAL A 284 -8.96 17.07 -0.95
N THR A 285 -10.24 17.48 -1.03
CA THR A 285 -10.95 18.14 0.06
C THR A 285 -11.84 17.21 0.89
N LEU A 286 -12.13 16.01 0.38
CA LEU A 286 -12.89 15.00 1.12
C LEU A 286 -12.02 14.33 2.18
N LEU A 287 -12.53 14.30 3.41
CA LEU A 287 -12.06 13.39 4.44
C LEU A 287 -13.02 12.20 4.50
N THR A 288 -12.50 11.02 4.21
CA THR A 288 -13.25 9.76 4.39
C THR A 288 -13.31 9.36 5.85
N THR A 289 -14.05 8.31 6.16
CA THR A 289 -14.08 7.73 7.52
C THR A 289 -12.70 7.28 8.01
N ASN A 290 -11.75 7.03 7.07
CA ASN A 290 -10.37 6.67 7.39
C ASN A 290 -9.47 7.89 7.71
N GLY A 291 -10.05 9.08 7.85
CA GLY A 291 -9.35 10.30 8.26
C GLY A 291 -8.34 10.86 7.26
N GLN A 292 -8.44 10.51 6.00
CA GLN A 292 -7.60 10.99 4.91
C GLN A 292 -8.40 11.24 3.63
N ALA A 293 -7.80 11.91 2.65
CA ALA A 293 -8.37 11.98 1.30
C ALA A 293 -8.54 10.56 0.71
N PRO A 294 -9.54 10.34 -0.15
CA PRO A 294 -9.72 9.04 -0.81
C PRO A 294 -8.46 8.59 -1.53
N PHE A 295 -8.01 7.37 -1.23
CA PHE A 295 -6.86 6.75 -1.89
C PHE A 295 -7.29 6.24 -3.27
N VAL A 296 -7.35 7.16 -4.25
CA VAL A 296 -7.88 6.90 -5.59
C VAL A 296 -6.83 7.06 -6.68
N THR A 297 -6.86 6.13 -7.63
CA THR A 297 -6.09 6.16 -8.88
C THR A 297 -7.03 6.39 -10.04
N VAL A 298 -6.67 7.31 -10.92
CA VAL A 298 -7.39 7.64 -12.15
C VAL A 298 -6.62 7.11 -13.35
N PHE A 299 -7.28 6.25 -14.10
CA PHE A 299 -6.72 5.58 -15.26
C PHE A 299 -7.09 6.30 -16.56
N MET A 300 -6.08 6.57 -17.37
CA MET A 300 -6.17 7.33 -18.62
C MET A 300 -5.69 6.44 -19.78
N TYR A 301 -6.62 5.70 -20.38
CA TYR A 301 -6.34 4.75 -21.44
C TYR A 301 -7.29 4.95 -22.61
N LEU A 302 -6.77 5.45 -23.75
CA LEU A 302 -7.55 5.71 -24.96
C LEU A 302 -8.15 4.43 -25.58
N GLY A 303 -7.44 3.31 -25.43
CA GLY A 303 -7.87 2.01 -25.96
C GLY A 303 -9.12 1.42 -25.28
N GLU A 304 -9.60 1.98 -24.16
CA GLU A 304 -10.89 1.60 -23.57
C GLU A 304 -12.11 2.22 -24.28
N ALA A 305 -11.91 3.24 -25.10
CA ALA A 305 -13.00 3.89 -25.84
C ALA A 305 -13.62 2.92 -26.86
N LYS A 306 -14.95 2.93 -26.94
CA LYS A 306 -15.72 1.98 -27.76
C LYS A 306 -15.79 2.36 -29.24
N ASN A 307 -15.54 3.62 -29.57
CA ASN A 307 -15.55 4.16 -30.93
C ASN A 307 -14.68 5.42 -31.05
N ALA A 308 -14.46 5.90 -32.26
CA ALA A 308 -13.58 7.03 -32.54
C ALA A 308 -14.03 8.34 -31.88
N GLN A 309 -15.34 8.60 -31.78
CA GLN A 309 -15.87 9.81 -31.13
C GLN A 309 -15.63 9.75 -29.62
N GLU A 310 -15.93 8.62 -29.00
CA GLU A 310 -15.68 8.42 -27.57
C GLU A 310 -14.18 8.53 -27.24
N LYS A 311 -13.31 8.04 -28.13
CA LYS A 311 -11.86 8.17 -28.00
C LYS A 311 -11.40 9.64 -28.04
N ALA A 312 -11.95 10.42 -28.96
CA ALA A 312 -11.69 11.85 -29.06
C ALA A 312 -12.20 12.60 -27.82
N ASP A 313 -13.37 12.24 -27.31
CA ASP A 313 -13.96 12.82 -26.11
C ASP A 313 -13.14 12.45 -24.85
N LEU A 314 -12.70 11.21 -24.75
CA LEU A 314 -11.77 10.75 -23.69
C LEU A 314 -10.44 11.52 -23.73
N ALA A 315 -9.91 11.75 -24.94
CA ALA A 315 -8.69 12.55 -25.12
C ALA A 315 -8.84 13.98 -24.56
N MET A 316 -10.01 14.62 -24.74
CA MET A 316 -10.28 15.93 -24.15
C MET A 316 -10.31 15.89 -22.61
N ILE A 317 -10.87 14.83 -22.01
CA ILE A 317 -10.90 14.65 -20.56
C ILE A 317 -9.48 14.45 -20.04
N ILE A 318 -8.67 13.62 -20.70
CA ILE A 318 -7.26 13.35 -20.33
C ILE A 318 -6.44 14.64 -20.45
N GLU A 319 -6.58 15.38 -21.54
CA GLU A 319 -5.89 16.66 -21.74
C GLU A 319 -6.17 17.63 -20.58
N GLU A 320 -7.43 17.81 -20.23
CA GLU A 320 -7.83 18.72 -19.16
C GLU A 320 -7.33 18.22 -17.79
N THR A 321 -7.35 16.92 -17.55
CA THR A 321 -6.83 16.33 -16.31
C THR A 321 -5.33 16.61 -16.15
N LEU A 322 -4.55 16.46 -17.21
CA LEU A 322 -3.13 16.76 -17.22
C LEU A 322 -2.84 18.26 -17.04
N ARG A 323 -3.60 19.13 -17.72
CA ARG A 323 -3.45 20.58 -17.59
C ARG A 323 -3.70 21.05 -16.15
N GLN A 324 -4.76 20.57 -15.52
CA GLN A 324 -5.07 20.93 -14.13
C GLN A 324 -4.05 20.35 -13.14
N ARG A 325 -3.51 19.15 -13.41
CA ARG A 325 -2.44 18.60 -12.58
C ARG A 325 -1.14 19.40 -12.72
N ILE A 326 -0.79 19.89 -13.90
CA ILE A 326 0.37 20.78 -14.09
C ILE A 326 0.23 22.03 -13.24
N GLN A 327 -0.97 22.63 -13.17
CA GLN A 327 -1.26 23.76 -12.30
C GLN A 327 -1.10 23.39 -10.81
N GLY A 328 -1.58 22.22 -10.40
CA GLY A 328 -1.62 21.79 -9.01
C GLY A 328 -2.78 22.37 -8.22
N VAL A 329 -2.67 22.33 -6.88
CA VAL A 329 -3.63 22.93 -5.96
C VAL A 329 -2.92 23.85 -4.98
N LYS A 330 -3.62 24.86 -4.44
CA LYS A 330 -3.04 25.73 -3.41
C LYS A 330 -3.26 25.14 -2.02
N ASN A 331 -2.20 25.13 -1.21
CA ASN A 331 -2.32 24.86 0.21
C ASN A 331 -2.85 26.10 0.96
N GLU A 332 -3.02 26.00 2.29
CA GLU A 332 -3.52 27.09 3.14
C GLU A 332 -2.64 28.36 3.15
N LYS A 333 -1.36 28.25 2.80
CA LYS A 333 -0.43 29.37 2.67
C LYS A 333 -0.40 29.94 1.24
N GLY A 334 -1.28 29.46 0.35
CA GLY A 334 -1.37 29.92 -1.03
C GLY A 334 -0.26 29.38 -1.95
N VAL A 335 0.53 28.43 -1.50
CA VAL A 335 1.57 27.78 -2.31
C VAL A 335 0.94 26.74 -3.23
N TRP A 336 1.31 26.76 -4.50
CA TRP A 336 0.93 25.72 -5.45
C TRP A 336 1.71 24.44 -5.18
N ILE A 337 1.00 23.41 -4.75
CA ILE A 337 1.57 22.10 -4.38
C ILE A 337 1.11 21.01 -5.33
N THR A 338 1.87 19.91 -5.35
CA THR A 338 1.47 18.65 -5.97
C THR A 338 0.56 17.89 -5.02
N PRO A 339 -0.73 17.67 -5.35
CA PRO A 339 -1.62 16.87 -4.51
C PRO A 339 -1.20 15.40 -4.56
N ALA A 340 -1.30 14.72 -3.41
CA ALA A 340 -1.01 13.28 -3.34
C ALA A 340 -2.03 12.45 -4.14
N PHE A 341 -3.29 12.87 -4.17
CA PHE A 341 -4.39 12.20 -4.87
C PHE A 341 -5.19 13.17 -5.73
N PRO A 342 -5.90 12.67 -6.76
CA PRO A 342 -5.82 11.30 -7.29
C PRO A 342 -4.43 11.00 -7.88
N LYS A 343 -3.97 9.76 -7.73
CA LYS A 343 -2.84 9.26 -8.51
C LYS A 343 -3.29 9.17 -9.99
N LEU A 344 -2.42 9.54 -10.90
CA LEU A 344 -2.69 9.49 -12.34
C LEU A 344 -1.85 8.41 -13.01
N ILE A 345 -2.48 7.58 -13.83
CA ILE A 345 -1.80 6.58 -14.67
C ILE A 345 -2.16 6.85 -16.13
N TYR A 346 -1.13 7.04 -16.95
CA TYR A 346 -1.24 7.26 -18.39
C TYR A 346 -0.72 6.06 -19.14
N VAL A 347 -1.53 5.50 -20.04
CA VAL A 347 -1.13 4.37 -20.87
C VAL A 347 -0.40 4.85 -22.11
N LEU A 348 0.79 4.31 -22.31
CA LEU A 348 1.56 4.49 -23.53
C LEU A 348 1.06 3.48 -24.58
N GLU A 349 0.52 4.00 -25.68
CA GLU A 349 -0.15 3.25 -26.74
C GLU A 349 0.46 3.59 -28.10
N GLU A 350 0.23 2.75 -29.10
CA GLU A 350 0.68 3.02 -30.47
C GLU A 350 0.17 4.38 -31.00
N ASP A 351 -1.07 4.76 -30.63
CA ASP A 351 -1.70 6.03 -31.05
C ASP A 351 -1.08 7.28 -30.40
N ASN A 352 -0.24 7.14 -29.37
CA ASN A 352 0.26 8.29 -28.62
C ASN A 352 1.77 8.31 -28.37
N ILE A 353 2.50 7.24 -28.66
CA ILE A 353 3.92 7.12 -28.26
C ILE A 353 4.91 7.62 -29.30
N HIS A 354 4.51 7.78 -30.54
CA HIS A 354 5.40 8.21 -31.64
C HIS A 354 5.05 9.63 -32.10
N GLU A 355 6.06 10.42 -32.42
CA GLU A 355 5.88 11.72 -33.04
C GLU A 355 5.06 11.57 -34.34
N GLY A 356 4.02 12.39 -34.47
CA GLY A 356 3.07 12.29 -35.58
C GLY A 356 1.90 11.33 -35.37
N ALA A 357 1.86 10.57 -34.29
CA ALA A 357 0.69 9.80 -33.90
C ALA A 357 -0.49 10.72 -33.52
N PRO A 358 -1.76 10.27 -33.73
CA PRO A 358 -2.95 11.13 -33.54
C PRO A 358 -3.04 11.80 -32.17
N TYR A 359 -2.56 11.12 -31.14
CA TYR A 359 -2.62 11.61 -29.75
C TYR A 359 -1.24 11.86 -29.12
N TRP A 360 -0.20 12.02 -29.93
CA TRP A 360 1.15 12.37 -29.48
C TRP A 360 1.18 13.61 -28.59
N TYR A 361 0.35 14.63 -28.88
CA TYR A 361 0.26 15.84 -28.07
C TYR A 361 -0.11 15.58 -26.60
N LEU A 362 -0.87 14.51 -26.30
CA LEU A 362 -1.18 14.08 -24.94
C LEU A 362 0.06 13.55 -24.24
N THR A 363 0.90 12.80 -24.94
CA THR A 363 2.16 12.26 -24.40
C THR A 363 3.15 13.37 -24.11
N GLU A 364 3.25 14.39 -24.98
CA GLU A 364 4.05 15.59 -24.70
C GLU A 364 3.53 16.35 -23.46
N LEU A 365 2.22 16.48 -23.31
CA LEU A 365 1.59 17.09 -22.15
C LEU A 365 1.81 16.27 -20.88
N ALA A 366 1.73 14.95 -20.97
CA ALA A 366 2.03 14.03 -19.87
C ALA A 366 3.50 14.16 -19.42
N ALA A 367 4.44 14.26 -20.37
CA ALA A 367 5.86 14.49 -20.08
C ALA A 367 6.10 15.81 -19.32
N LYS A 368 5.44 16.90 -19.73
CA LYS A 368 5.48 18.20 -19.03
C LYS A 368 4.90 18.09 -17.61
N CYS A 369 3.79 17.35 -17.47
CA CYS A 369 3.17 17.10 -16.17
C CYS A 369 4.12 16.31 -15.25
N THR A 370 4.71 15.25 -15.73
CA THR A 370 5.69 14.45 -14.98
C THR A 370 6.89 15.29 -14.56
N ALA A 371 7.46 16.08 -15.46
CA ALA A 371 8.60 16.93 -15.15
C ALA A 371 8.34 17.91 -14.00
N LYS A 372 7.08 18.40 -13.87
CA LYS A 372 6.70 19.37 -12.86
C LYS A 372 6.08 18.75 -11.60
N ARG A 373 5.32 17.65 -11.74
CA ARG A 373 4.45 17.12 -10.69
C ARG A 373 4.69 15.64 -10.35
N MET A 374 5.67 14.97 -10.95
CA MET A 374 5.97 13.55 -10.78
C MET A 374 4.82 12.59 -11.18
N VAL A 375 3.78 13.08 -11.79
CA VAL A 375 2.66 12.29 -12.34
C VAL A 375 2.38 12.75 -13.77
N PRO A 376 1.80 11.90 -14.60
CA PRO A 376 1.31 10.54 -14.36
C PRO A 376 2.43 9.50 -14.27
N ASP A 377 2.07 8.31 -13.74
CA ASP A 377 2.84 7.09 -13.95
C ASP A 377 2.48 6.51 -15.32
N TYR A 378 3.32 5.61 -15.82
CA TYR A 378 3.20 5.07 -17.16
C TYR A 378 3.01 3.55 -17.15
N ILE A 379 1.98 3.09 -17.86
CA ILE A 379 1.80 1.68 -18.21
C ILE A 379 2.04 1.53 -19.70
N SER A 380 2.87 0.54 -20.07
CA SER A 380 3.07 0.14 -21.45
C SER A 380 1.96 -0.81 -21.90
N GLU A 381 1.12 -0.40 -22.82
CA GLU A 381 0.14 -1.29 -23.45
C GLU A 381 0.81 -2.50 -24.08
N LYS A 382 1.87 -2.27 -24.87
CA LYS A 382 2.65 -3.32 -25.54
C LYS A 382 3.12 -4.42 -24.58
N LYS A 383 3.69 -4.03 -23.43
CA LYS A 383 4.19 -4.98 -22.43
C LYS A 383 3.08 -5.62 -21.61
N MET A 384 2.03 -4.89 -21.30
CA MET A 384 0.89 -5.46 -20.60
C MET A 384 0.14 -6.49 -21.46
N LEU A 385 -0.06 -6.24 -22.73
CA LEU A 385 -0.63 -7.21 -23.67
C LEU A 385 0.22 -8.47 -23.78
N GLU A 386 1.54 -8.33 -23.73
CA GLU A 386 2.47 -9.46 -23.72
C GLU A 386 2.40 -10.30 -22.43
N TYR A 387 2.26 -9.67 -21.26
CA TYR A 387 2.43 -10.33 -19.97
C TYR A 387 1.14 -10.75 -19.27
N LYS A 388 0.07 -9.98 -19.44
CA LYS A 388 -1.16 -10.09 -18.64
C LYS A 388 -2.44 -10.29 -19.45
N VAL A 389 -2.37 -10.25 -20.75
CA VAL A 389 -3.58 -10.39 -21.57
C VAL A 389 -3.64 -11.81 -22.16
N ASP A 390 -4.84 -12.36 -22.21
CA ASP A 390 -5.06 -13.70 -22.74
C ASP A 390 -4.57 -13.81 -24.20
N LYS A 391 -3.95 -14.95 -24.50
CA LYS A 391 -3.39 -15.28 -25.82
C LYS A 391 -4.42 -15.30 -26.95
N ASN A 392 -5.70 -15.29 -26.63
CA ASN A 392 -6.80 -15.24 -27.60
C ASN A 392 -7.09 -13.83 -28.14
N GLY A 393 -6.40 -12.79 -27.63
CA GLY A 393 -6.45 -11.43 -28.21
C GLY A 393 -7.69 -10.61 -27.89
N GLU A 394 -8.58 -11.09 -27.02
CA GLU A 394 -9.81 -10.35 -26.65
C GLU A 394 -9.63 -9.37 -25.47
N GLY A 395 -8.48 -9.40 -24.79
CA GLY A 395 -8.19 -8.52 -23.67
C GLY A 395 -7.58 -7.20 -24.08
N HIS A 396 -7.64 -6.22 -23.19
CA HIS A 396 -6.98 -4.94 -23.31
C HIS A 396 -6.18 -4.58 -22.05
N CYS A 397 -5.42 -3.51 -22.12
CA CYS A 397 -4.70 -2.98 -20.95
C CYS A 397 -5.68 -2.60 -19.85
N TYR A 398 -5.26 -2.74 -18.60
CA TYR A 398 -6.04 -2.37 -17.41
C TYR A 398 -5.13 -1.81 -16.31
N THR A 399 -5.72 -1.16 -15.32
CA THR A 399 -4.97 -0.48 -14.27
C THR A 399 -4.70 -1.37 -13.06
N CYS A 400 -3.71 -0.96 -12.26
CA CYS A 400 -3.59 -1.44 -10.88
C CYS A 400 -4.71 -0.86 -10.00
N MET A 401 -4.94 -1.50 -8.87
CA MET A 401 -5.74 -1.00 -7.77
C MET A 401 -4.85 -0.17 -6.83
N GLY A 402 -5.24 1.06 -6.55
CA GLY A 402 -4.44 1.96 -5.71
C GLY A 402 -3.05 2.23 -6.31
N CYS A 403 -1.97 1.85 -5.62
CA CYS A 403 -0.62 2.20 -6.06
C CYS A 403 0.00 1.23 -7.08
N ARG A 404 -0.08 -0.07 -6.88
CA ARG A 404 0.58 -1.07 -7.74
C ARG A 404 -0.02 -2.48 -7.69
N SER A 405 -1.12 -2.72 -6.98
CA SER A 405 -1.75 -4.03 -6.89
C SER A 405 -2.49 -4.36 -8.19
N PHE A 406 -2.06 -5.40 -8.90
CA PHE A 406 -2.71 -5.85 -10.13
C PHE A 406 -3.51 -7.13 -9.88
N LEU A 407 -4.69 -7.16 -10.44
CA LEU A 407 -5.45 -8.39 -10.59
C LEU A 407 -4.79 -9.29 -11.64
N THR A 408 -4.89 -10.59 -11.44
CA THR A 408 -4.52 -11.55 -12.48
C THR A 408 -5.61 -11.64 -13.53
N PRO A 409 -5.30 -12.08 -14.76
CA PRO A 409 -6.30 -12.26 -15.82
C PRO A 409 -7.44 -13.17 -15.36
N TYR A 410 -8.67 -12.79 -15.69
CA TYR A 410 -9.89 -13.51 -15.34
C TYR A 410 -10.91 -13.41 -16.48
N ILE A 411 -11.46 -14.55 -16.85
CA ILE A 411 -12.55 -14.66 -17.83
C ILE A 411 -13.85 -14.86 -17.07
N ASP A 412 -14.79 -13.96 -17.27
CA ASP A 412 -16.12 -14.07 -16.67
C ASP A 412 -16.88 -15.27 -17.29
N PRO A 413 -17.24 -16.27 -16.48
CA PRO A 413 -17.93 -17.46 -17.03
C PRO A 413 -19.33 -17.18 -17.61
N LYS A 414 -19.92 -16.03 -17.30
CA LYS A 414 -21.24 -15.65 -17.84
C LYS A 414 -21.13 -15.06 -19.24
N THR A 415 -20.10 -14.25 -19.48
CA THR A 415 -19.92 -13.52 -20.75
C THR A 415 -18.87 -14.15 -21.65
N ASN A 416 -18.05 -15.05 -21.10
CA ASN A 416 -16.86 -15.63 -21.73
C ASN A 416 -15.87 -14.57 -22.23
N LYS A 417 -15.81 -13.40 -21.55
CA LYS A 417 -14.91 -12.29 -21.87
C LYS A 417 -14.03 -11.91 -20.68
N PRO A 418 -12.85 -11.32 -20.93
CA PRO A 418 -12.04 -10.76 -19.85
C PRO A 418 -12.82 -9.74 -19.02
N LYS A 419 -12.70 -9.85 -17.70
CA LYS A 419 -13.32 -8.91 -16.76
C LYS A 419 -12.23 -8.27 -15.91
N TYR A 420 -12.21 -6.94 -15.89
CA TYR A 420 -11.26 -6.15 -15.11
C TYR A 420 -11.96 -5.41 -13.97
N TYR A 421 -12.90 -4.53 -14.29
CA TYR A 421 -13.64 -3.75 -13.30
C TYR A 421 -14.67 -4.58 -12.53
N GLY A 422 -14.95 -4.15 -11.32
CA GLY A 422 -15.81 -4.89 -10.40
C GLY A 422 -15.09 -6.07 -9.73
N ARG A 423 -13.77 -6.02 -9.65
CA ARG A 423 -12.92 -7.02 -9.01
C ARG A 423 -12.06 -6.40 -7.91
N PHE A 424 -11.51 -7.20 -7.00
CA PHE A 424 -10.84 -6.71 -5.81
C PHE A 424 -9.72 -7.63 -5.31
N ASN A 425 -8.91 -7.11 -4.39
CA ASN A 425 -7.89 -7.86 -3.65
C ASN A 425 -8.37 -8.09 -2.20
N GLN A 426 -8.26 -9.33 -1.73
CA GLN A 426 -8.73 -9.73 -0.39
C GLN A 426 -7.80 -9.25 0.73
N GLY A 427 -6.51 -9.10 0.47
CA GLY A 427 -5.52 -8.66 1.45
C GLY A 427 -4.11 -9.11 1.13
N VAL A 428 -3.17 -8.68 1.98
CA VAL A 428 -1.73 -8.86 1.77
C VAL A 428 -1.05 -9.35 3.04
N VAL A 429 -0.06 -10.23 2.88
CA VAL A 429 0.95 -10.56 3.89
C VAL A 429 2.32 -10.48 3.22
N THR A 430 3.28 -9.79 3.82
CA THR A 430 4.62 -9.60 3.27
C THR A 430 5.66 -10.41 4.02
N LEU A 431 6.49 -11.14 3.28
CA LEU A 431 7.61 -11.92 3.77
C LEU A 431 8.89 -11.10 3.81
N ASN A 432 9.63 -11.17 4.91
CA ASN A 432 10.95 -10.57 5.05
C ASN A 432 12.03 -11.56 4.58
N LEU A 433 12.52 -11.37 3.36
CA LEU A 433 13.54 -12.24 2.78
C LEU A 433 14.90 -12.12 3.50
N VAL A 434 15.20 -10.95 4.06
CA VAL A 434 16.46 -10.71 4.78
C VAL A 434 16.48 -11.53 6.07
N ASP A 435 15.36 -11.69 6.74
CA ASP A 435 15.24 -12.52 7.94
C ASP A 435 15.54 -14.00 7.65
N ILE A 436 15.07 -14.51 6.52
CA ILE A 436 15.38 -15.88 6.09
C ILE A 436 16.88 -16.04 5.89
N ALA A 437 17.51 -15.11 5.17
CA ALA A 437 18.93 -15.11 4.88
C ALA A 437 19.76 -15.09 6.18
N CYS A 438 19.51 -14.12 7.06
CA CYS A 438 20.22 -13.99 8.32
C CYS A 438 20.01 -15.20 9.23
N SER A 439 18.80 -15.77 9.28
CA SER A 439 18.49 -16.95 10.07
C SER A 439 19.21 -18.22 9.57
N SER A 440 19.53 -18.30 8.28
CA SER A 440 20.29 -19.42 7.70
C SER A 440 21.77 -19.39 8.08
N GLY A 441 22.30 -18.23 8.48
CA GLY A 441 23.73 -18.04 8.73
C GLY A 441 24.60 -18.16 7.49
N GLY A 442 24.02 -18.01 6.29
CA GLY A 442 24.70 -18.15 4.99
C GLY A 442 24.74 -19.58 4.44
N ASP A 443 24.17 -20.54 5.15
CA ASP A 443 24.01 -21.92 4.69
C ASP A 443 22.86 -22.03 3.69
N MET A 444 23.14 -22.49 2.46
CA MET A 444 22.19 -22.52 1.36
C MET A 444 21.05 -23.55 1.59
N ASP A 445 21.36 -24.74 2.09
CA ASP A 445 20.35 -25.77 2.33
C ASP A 445 19.42 -25.34 3.47
N LYS A 446 20.00 -24.75 4.51
CA LYS A 446 19.23 -24.19 5.63
C LYS A 446 18.39 -23.00 5.18
N PHE A 447 18.87 -22.18 4.25
CA PHE A 447 18.11 -21.06 3.66
C PHE A 447 16.80 -21.55 3.04
N TRP A 448 16.87 -22.54 2.14
CA TRP A 448 15.67 -23.05 1.46
C TRP A 448 14.70 -23.72 2.43
N LYS A 449 15.20 -24.45 3.42
CA LYS A 449 14.37 -25.06 4.45
C LYS A 449 13.60 -23.99 5.26
N ILE A 450 14.30 -22.96 5.73
CA ILE A 450 13.67 -21.86 6.47
C ILE A 450 12.68 -21.13 5.57
N PHE A 451 13.01 -20.94 4.29
CA PHE A 451 12.12 -20.31 3.32
C PHE A 451 10.79 -21.07 3.23
N ASP A 452 10.79 -22.38 3.09
CA ASP A 452 9.57 -23.21 3.06
C ASP A 452 8.76 -23.08 4.36
N GLU A 453 9.42 -23.09 5.51
CA GLU A 453 8.77 -22.86 6.81
C GLU A 453 8.08 -21.47 6.89
N ARG A 454 8.73 -20.42 6.35
CA ARG A 454 8.16 -19.07 6.32
C ARG A 454 7.04 -18.93 5.30
N LEU A 455 7.12 -19.63 4.16
CA LEU A 455 6.04 -19.68 3.17
C LEU A 455 4.79 -20.33 3.74
N GLU A 456 4.93 -21.44 4.49
CA GLU A 456 3.80 -22.08 5.17
C GLU A 456 3.12 -21.10 6.18
N LEU A 457 3.92 -20.34 6.91
CA LEU A 457 3.43 -19.31 7.82
C LEU A 457 2.66 -18.21 7.07
N CYS A 458 3.18 -17.74 5.94
CA CYS A 458 2.51 -16.77 5.07
C CYS A 458 1.20 -17.32 4.50
N TYR A 459 1.19 -18.57 4.04
CA TYR A 459 -0.01 -19.24 3.56
C TYR A 459 -1.12 -19.24 4.61
N ARG A 460 -0.83 -19.68 5.83
CA ARG A 460 -1.81 -19.68 6.93
C ARG A 460 -2.28 -18.27 7.29
N ALA A 461 -1.39 -17.28 7.26
CA ALA A 461 -1.74 -15.89 7.50
C ALA A 461 -2.67 -15.32 6.41
N LEU A 462 -2.41 -15.65 5.13
CA LEU A 462 -3.29 -15.29 4.01
C LEU A 462 -4.64 -15.98 4.11
N MET A 463 -4.67 -17.26 4.52
CA MET A 463 -5.93 -17.98 4.75
C MET A 463 -6.75 -17.39 5.91
N CYS A 464 -6.10 -16.81 6.93
CA CYS A 464 -6.82 -16.04 7.97
C CYS A 464 -7.58 -14.86 7.35
N ARG A 465 -6.95 -14.12 6.40
CA ARG A 465 -7.61 -13.03 5.67
C ARG A 465 -8.79 -13.52 4.84
N HIS A 466 -8.58 -14.56 4.04
CA HIS A 466 -9.64 -15.17 3.24
C HIS A 466 -10.82 -15.61 4.10
N ASN A 467 -10.55 -16.35 5.17
CA ASN A 467 -11.57 -16.87 6.07
C ASN A 467 -12.32 -15.75 6.81
N ARG A 468 -11.67 -14.60 7.04
CA ARG A 468 -12.35 -13.44 7.64
C ARG A 468 -13.41 -12.82 6.73
N LEU A 469 -13.19 -12.85 5.41
CA LEU A 469 -14.17 -12.38 4.42
C LEU A 469 -15.27 -13.38 4.14
N LYS A 470 -15.00 -14.68 4.30
CA LYS A 470 -15.96 -15.75 4.04
C LYS A 470 -17.19 -15.62 4.94
N GLY A 471 -18.36 -15.75 4.35
CA GLY A 471 -19.64 -15.62 5.05
C GLY A 471 -20.12 -14.17 5.22
N THR A 472 -19.38 -13.17 4.77
CA THR A 472 -19.80 -11.77 4.79
C THR A 472 -21.06 -11.59 3.95
N LEU A 473 -22.05 -10.91 4.52
CA LEU A 473 -23.29 -10.57 3.82
C LEU A 473 -23.06 -9.31 2.96
N SER A 474 -23.76 -9.24 1.84
CA SER A 474 -23.76 -8.08 0.95
C SER A 474 -24.13 -6.76 1.64
N ASP A 475 -24.87 -6.87 2.76
CA ASP A 475 -25.30 -5.76 3.61
C ASP A 475 -24.14 -5.07 4.36
N ALA A 476 -22.96 -5.71 4.47
CA ALA A 476 -21.81 -5.14 5.16
C ALA A 476 -21.26 -3.89 4.44
N ALA A 477 -21.34 -3.86 3.11
CA ALA A 477 -20.94 -2.72 2.29
C ALA A 477 -21.80 -2.66 1.01
N PRO A 478 -23.06 -2.14 1.11
CA PRO A 478 -24.01 -2.20 -0.01
C PRO A 478 -23.51 -1.57 -1.30
N ILE A 479 -22.78 -0.44 -1.21
CA ILE A 479 -22.19 0.24 -2.38
C ILE A 479 -21.28 -0.70 -3.18
N LEU A 480 -20.52 -1.58 -2.48
CA LEU A 480 -19.60 -2.52 -3.09
C LEU A 480 -20.31 -3.73 -3.67
N TRP A 481 -21.18 -4.34 -2.87
CA TRP A 481 -21.69 -5.68 -3.13
C TRP A 481 -23.06 -5.73 -3.79
N GLN A 482 -23.93 -4.71 -3.55
CA GLN A 482 -25.30 -4.67 -4.06
C GLN A 482 -25.48 -3.65 -5.20
N TYR A 483 -24.73 -2.54 -5.19
CA TYR A 483 -25.03 -1.38 -6.03
C TYR A 483 -23.98 -1.07 -7.10
N GLY A 484 -23.18 -2.06 -7.46
CA GLY A 484 -22.45 -2.08 -8.72
C GLY A 484 -20.97 -1.74 -8.67
N ALA A 485 -20.42 -1.26 -7.53
CA ALA A 485 -18.99 -0.96 -7.48
C ALA A 485 -18.13 -2.21 -7.74
N LEU A 486 -18.48 -3.35 -7.12
CA LEU A 486 -17.83 -4.65 -7.34
C LEU A 486 -18.82 -5.72 -7.84
N ALA A 487 -20.05 -5.70 -7.38
CA ALA A 487 -21.05 -6.68 -7.76
C ALA A 487 -22.48 -6.10 -7.64
N ARG A 488 -23.46 -6.88 -8.09
CA ARG A 488 -24.90 -6.64 -7.89
C ARG A 488 -25.52 -7.88 -7.28
N LEU A 489 -25.15 -8.14 -6.00
CA LEU A 489 -25.71 -9.23 -5.22
C LEU A 489 -27.06 -8.81 -4.63
N GLU A 490 -27.90 -9.80 -4.35
CA GLU A 490 -29.13 -9.57 -3.60
C GLU A 490 -28.83 -9.20 -2.14
N LYS A 491 -29.75 -8.47 -1.51
CA LYS A 491 -29.66 -8.15 -0.09
C LYS A 491 -29.62 -9.44 0.75
N GLY A 492 -28.67 -9.52 1.69
CA GLY A 492 -28.48 -10.71 2.53
C GLY A 492 -27.73 -11.86 1.84
N GLU A 493 -27.33 -11.70 0.59
CA GLU A 493 -26.51 -12.69 -0.12
C GLU A 493 -25.07 -12.66 0.39
N LYS A 494 -24.43 -13.85 0.50
CA LYS A 494 -23.01 -13.96 0.88
C LYS A 494 -22.10 -13.64 -0.30
N ILE A 495 -20.97 -12.97 -0.02
CA ILE A 495 -19.97 -12.62 -1.05
C ILE A 495 -19.08 -13.81 -1.45
N ASP A 496 -19.24 -14.98 -0.85
CA ASP A 496 -18.33 -16.12 -0.96
C ASP A 496 -17.97 -16.50 -2.40
N LYS A 497 -18.94 -16.44 -3.32
CA LYS A 497 -18.71 -16.73 -4.74
C LYS A 497 -17.68 -15.78 -5.42
N LEU A 498 -17.44 -14.61 -4.82
CA LEU A 498 -16.48 -13.61 -5.33
C LEU A 498 -15.08 -13.83 -4.75
N LEU A 499 -14.90 -14.76 -3.81
CA LEU A 499 -13.62 -15.04 -3.17
C LEU A 499 -12.81 -16.14 -3.89
N TYR A 500 -13.44 -16.88 -4.81
CA TYR A 500 -12.88 -18.07 -5.46
C TYR A 500 -12.81 -17.90 -6.99
N GLY A 501 -12.11 -18.85 -7.63
CA GLY A 501 -12.08 -18.98 -9.08
C GLY A 501 -11.37 -17.84 -9.82
N GLY A 502 -10.60 -17.01 -9.12
CA GLY A 502 -9.88 -15.88 -9.71
C GLY A 502 -10.69 -14.59 -9.85
N TYR A 503 -11.94 -14.53 -9.38
CA TYR A 503 -12.70 -13.28 -9.37
C TYR A 503 -11.99 -12.19 -8.54
N SER A 504 -11.47 -12.55 -7.39
CA SER A 504 -10.59 -11.71 -6.57
C SER A 504 -9.22 -12.35 -6.40
N THR A 505 -8.24 -11.58 -5.99
CA THR A 505 -6.88 -12.02 -5.71
C THR A 505 -6.56 -11.93 -4.23
N ILE A 506 -5.53 -12.68 -3.78
CA ILE A 506 -4.91 -12.50 -2.48
C ILE A 506 -3.39 -12.49 -2.67
N SER A 507 -2.68 -11.62 -1.97
CA SER A 507 -1.31 -11.28 -2.36
C SER A 507 -0.28 -11.69 -1.32
N LEU A 508 0.74 -12.43 -1.77
CA LEU A 508 1.99 -12.66 -1.05
C LEU A 508 2.99 -11.58 -1.44
N GLY A 509 3.27 -10.67 -0.52
CA GLY A 509 4.30 -9.66 -0.68
C GLY A 509 5.68 -10.14 -0.25
N TYR A 510 6.71 -9.42 -0.66
CA TYR A 510 8.10 -9.70 -0.27
C TYR A 510 8.90 -8.40 -0.17
N ALA A 511 9.95 -8.43 0.64
CA ALA A 511 10.84 -7.29 0.87
C ALA A 511 12.30 -7.72 1.04
N GLY A 512 13.21 -6.86 0.64
CA GLY A 512 14.64 -7.04 0.91
C GLY A 512 15.34 -8.07 0.02
N LEU A 513 14.94 -8.18 -1.25
CA LEU A 513 15.59 -9.11 -2.19
C LEU A 513 17.09 -8.76 -2.38
N TYR A 514 17.44 -7.46 -2.43
CA TYR A 514 18.82 -7.03 -2.51
C TYR A 514 19.65 -7.50 -1.31
N GLU A 515 19.21 -7.19 -0.08
CA GLU A 515 19.94 -7.52 1.14
C GLU A 515 20.02 -9.06 1.36
N CYS A 516 18.94 -9.77 1.02
CA CYS A 516 18.89 -11.24 1.03
C CYS A 516 19.96 -11.82 0.09
N THR A 517 20.00 -11.37 -1.15
CA THR A 517 21.00 -11.80 -2.15
C THR A 517 22.41 -11.48 -1.70
N ARG A 518 22.63 -10.27 -1.19
CA ARG A 518 23.93 -9.82 -0.72
C ARG A 518 24.45 -10.65 0.46
N TYR A 519 23.57 -11.00 1.39
CA TYR A 519 23.94 -11.85 2.53
C TYR A 519 24.31 -13.27 2.09
N MET A 520 23.53 -13.87 1.19
CA MET A 520 23.70 -15.25 0.76
C MET A 520 24.85 -15.46 -0.25
N THR A 521 25.10 -14.47 -1.12
CA THR A 521 26.06 -14.60 -2.24
C THR A 521 27.27 -13.65 -2.13
N GLY A 522 27.21 -12.66 -1.25
CA GLY A 522 28.20 -11.58 -1.18
C GLY A 522 28.08 -10.56 -2.32
N LYS A 523 27.10 -10.70 -3.22
CA LYS A 523 26.90 -9.88 -4.42
C LYS A 523 25.57 -9.15 -4.42
N SER A 524 25.48 -8.04 -5.18
CA SER A 524 24.19 -7.43 -5.50
C SER A 524 23.35 -8.36 -6.38
N HIS A 525 22.02 -8.24 -6.31
CA HIS A 525 21.13 -8.96 -7.23
C HIS A 525 21.18 -8.40 -8.67
N THR A 526 21.86 -7.26 -8.90
CA THR A 526 22.18 -6.72 -10.22
C THR A 526 23.39 -7.39 -10.87
N ASP A 527 24.17 -8.16 -10.11
CA ASP A 527 25.38 -8.82 -10.59
C ASP A 527 25.05 -10.12 -11.35
N ASP A 528 25.09 -10.02 -12.69
CA ASP A 528 24.87 -11.15 -13.60
C ASP A 528 26.01 -12.16 -13.58
N GLU A 529 27.28 -11.68 -13.58
CA GLU A 529 28.46 -12.53 -13.71
C GLU A 529 28.80 -13.24 -12.39
N GLY A 530 28.59 -12.57 -11.27
CA GLY A 530 28.88 -13.10 -9.92
C GLY A 530 27.78 -13.99 -9.34
N GLY A 531 26.70 -14.24 -10.07
CA GLY A 531 25.60 -15.14 -9.66
C GLY A 531 24.55 -14.50 -8.74
N GLY A 532 24.65 -13.22 -8.41
CA GLY A 532 23.65 -12.51 -7.58
C GLY A 532 22.28 -12.50 -8.23
N LYS A 533 22.21 -12.15 -9.52
CA LYS A 533 20.94 -12.14 -10.27
C LYS A 533 20.34 -13.53 -10.37
N ALA A 534 21.11 -14.56 -10.66
CA ALA A 534 20.64 -15.95 -10.76
C ALA A 534 20.02 -16.43 -9.43
N PHE A 535 20.66 -16.10 -8.29
CA PHE A 535 20.09 -16.39 -6.97
C PHE A 535 18.79 -15.64 -6.74
N ALA A 536 18.73 -14.35 -7.03
CA ALA A 536 17.53 -13.53 -6.87
C ALA A 536 16.36 -14.06 -7.72
N LEU A 537 16.62 -14.45 -8.97
CA LEU A 537 15.61 -15.06 -9.84
C LEU A 537 15.11 -16.40 -9.28
N SER A 538 16.00 -17.23 -8.69
CA SER A 538 15.58 -18.50 -8.04
C SER A 538 14.69 -18.26 -6.84
N VAL A 539 14.94 -17.21 -6.04
CA VAL A 539 14.07 -16.79 -4.94
C VAL A 539 12.69 -16.38 -5.46
N MET A 540 12.62 -15.59 -6.53
CA MET A 540 11.35 -15.17 -7.14
C MET A 540 10.60 -16.36 -7.73
N GLN A 541 11.28 -17.30 -8.35
CA GLN A 541 10.65 -18.52 -8.88
C GLN A 541 10.05 -19.35 -7.75
N HIS A 542 10.76 -19.52 -6.65
CA HIS A 542 10.30 -20.29 -5.49
C HIS A 542 9.02 -19.67 -4.87
N LEU A 543 8.96 -18.34 -4.79
CA LEU A 543 7.74 -17.62 -4.38
C LEU A 543 6.56 -17.90 -5.32
N ASN A 544 6.78 -17.85 -6.64
CA ASN A 544 5.74 -18.13 -7.63
C ASN A 544 5.26 -19.58 -7.59
N ASP A 545 6.17 -20.52 -7.43
CA ASP A 545 5.83 -21.95 -7.32
C ASP A 545 4.93 -22.22 -6.12
N ALA A 546 5.21 -21.59 -4.97
CA ALA A 546 4.36 -21.66 -3.78
C ALA A 546 2.96 -21.09 -4.05
N CYS A 547 2.84 -19.90 -4.62
CA CYS A 547 1.54 -19.31 -4.96
C CYS A 547 0.76 -20.17 -5.97
N ASN A 548 1.42 -20.72 -6.99
CA ASN A 548 0.79 -21.60 -7.97
C ASN A 548 0.29 -22.90 -7.34
N LYS A 549 1.01 -23.45 -6.38
CA LYS A 549 0.59 -24.63 -5.59
C LYS A 549 -0.66 -24.31 -4.79
N TRP A 550 -0.67 -23.20 -4.02
CA TRP A 550 -1.81 -22.81 -3.19
C TRP A 550 -3.06 -22.50 -4.04
N LYS A 551 -2.86 -21.84 -5.18
CA LYS A 551 -3.94 -21.54 -6.13
C LYS A 551 -4.66 -22.83 -6.60
N LYS A 552 -3.91 -23.89 -6.90
CA LYS A 552 -4.48 -25.19 -7.29
C LYS A 552 -5.20 -25.89 -6.14
N GLN A 553 -4.67 -25.75 -4.92
CA GLN A 553 -5.23 -26.41 -3.73
C GLN A 553 -6.53 -25.76 -3.26
N GLU A 554 -6.58 -24.42 -3.25
CA GLU A 554 -7.64 -23.65 -2.61
C GLU A 554 -8.68 -23.08 -3.59
N ASN A 555 -8.40 -23.10 -4.91
CA ASN A 555 -9.16 -22.37 -5.92
C ASN A 555 -9.27 -20.85 -5.61
N ILE A 556 -8.23 -20.29 -5.00
CA ILE A 556 -8.08 -18.89 -4.68
C ILE A 556 -6.89 -18.35 -5.47
N ASP A 557 -7.00 -17.14 -5.99
CA ASP A 557 -5.97 -16.57 -6.84
C ASP A 557 -4.86 -15.90 -6.04
N PHE A 558 -3.94 -16.72 -5.49
CA PHE A 558 -2.71 -16.24 -4.85
C PHE A 558 -1.75 -15.69 -5.89
N SER A 559 -1.17 -14.54 -5.62
CA SER A 559 -0.20 -13.91 -6.53
C SER A 559 0.92 -13.18 -5.79
N ILE A 560 2.09 -13.15 -6.41
CA ILE A 560 3.25 -12.44 -5.87
C ILE A 560 3.08 -10.95 -6.09
N TYR A 561 3.32 -10.18 -5.05
CA TYR A 561 3.13 -8.74 -4.99
C TYR A 561 4.41 -8.01 -4.53
N GLY A 562 4.93 -7.14 -5.37
CA GLY A 562 5.95 -6.17 -4.99
C GLY A 562 5.35 -5.11 -4.07
N THR A 563 5.12 -5.48 -2.82
CA THR A 563 4.32 -4.73 -1.84
C THR A 563 4.82 -3.29 -1.67
N PRO A 564 3.94 -2.28 -1.64
CA PRO A 564 4.29 -0.96 -1.14
C PRO A 564 4.54 -1.06 0.37
N LEU A 565 5.73 -0.68 0.79
CA LEU A 565 6.19 -0.80 2.17
C LEU A 565 6.51 0.57 2.74
N GLU A 566 5.52 1.32 3.21
CA GLU A 566 5.74 2.65 3.78
C GLU A 566 6.57 2.61 5.06
N SER A 567 5.97 2.17 6.14
CA SER A 567 6.62 2.02 7.44
C SER A 567 7.24 0.64 7.64
N THR A 568 6.85 -0.35 6.83
CA THR A 568 7.26 -1.76 7.00
C THR A 568 8.76 -1.95 6.73
N THR A 569 9.36 -1.23 5.80
CA THR A 569 10.82 -1.30 5.56
C THR A 569 11.60 -0.85 6.78
N TYR A 570 11.14 0.18 7.47
CA TYR A 570 11.72 0.67 8.72
C TYR A 570 11.48 -0.32 9.88
N LYS A 571 10.26 -0.85 10.02
CA LYS A 571 9.94 -1.90 11.00
C LYS A 571 10.84 -3.12 10.81
N PHE A 572 10.96 -3.62 9.59
CA PHE A 572 11.81 -4.78 9.28
C PHE A 572 13.27 -4.50 9.59
N ALA A 573 13.80 -3.34 9.23
CA ALA A 573 15.18 -2.96 9.56
C ALA A 573 15.44 -2.98 11.07
N LYS A 574 14.55 -2.38 11.87
CA LYS A 574 14.66 -2.41 13.33
C LYS A 574 14.61 -3.84 13.90
N CYS A 575 13.69 -4.67 13.40
CA CYS A 575 13.59 -6.06 13.86
C CYS A 575 14.82 -6.87 13.49
N LEU A 576 15.38 -6.69 12.30
CA LEU A 576 16.61 -7.34 11.88
C LEU A 576 17.81 -6.93 12.75
N GLN A 577 17.96 -5.63 13.01
CA GLN A 577 19.02 -5.12 13.90
C GLN A 577 18.91 -5.68 15.31
N LYS A 578 17.69 -5.78 15.84
CA LYS A 578 17.43 -6.36 17.17
C LYS A 578 17.77 -7.84 17.23
N ARG A 579 17.48 -8.61 16.16
CA ARG A 579 17.66 -10.07 16.13
C ARG A 579 19.06 -10.50 15.75
N PHE A 580 19.71 -9.79 14.82
CA PHE A 580 20.97 -10.20 14.21
C PHE A 580 22.11 -9.20 14.37
N GLY A 581 21.83 -8.01 14.98
CA GLY A 581 22.82 -6.93 15.09
C GLY A 581 23.04 -6.19 13.78
N ILE A 582 24.10 -5.42 13.73
CA ILE A 582 24.51 -4.62 12.55
C ILE A 582 25.40 -5.46 11.66
N ILE A 583 24.91 -5.77 10.46
CA ILE A 583 25.64 -6.49 9.41
C ILE A 583 25.83 -5.50 8.26
N LYS A 584 27.08 -5.16 7.94
CA LYS A 584 27.42 -4.17 6.91
C LYS A 584 26.84 -4.53 5.54
N GLY A 585 26.10 -3.59 4.97
CA GLY A 585 25.43 -3.75 3.67
C GLY A 585 24.20 -4.64 3.68
N VAL A 586 23.70 -5.05 4.85
CA VAL A 586 22.51 -5.90 5.02
C VAL A 586 21.55 -5.31 6.05
N THR A 587 22.00 -5.06 7.29
CA THR A 587 21.15 -4.53 8.37
C THR A 587 21.64 -3.19 8.93
N ASP A 588 22.61 -2.55 8.31
CA ASP A 588 23.26 -1.33 8.76
C ASP A 588 22.50 -0.03 8.43
N LYS A 589 21.38 -0.12 7.72
CA LYS A 589 20.49 1.01 7.42
C LYS A 589 19.21 0.93 8.24
N ASN A 590 18.52 2.07 8.40
CA ASN A 590 17.21 2.13 9.05
C ASN A 590 16.06 1.74 8.13
N TYR A 591 16.35 1.15 7.00
CA TYR A 591 15.41 0.62 6.02
C TYR A 591 16.02 -0.61 5.33
N ILE A 592 15.17 -1.43 4.71
CA ILE A 592 15.56 -2.45 3.74
C ILE A 592 14.98 -2.09 2.38
N THR A 593 15.52 -2.68 1.32
CA THR A 593 15.06 -2.43 -0.05
C THR A 593 13.63 -2.93 -0.24
N ASN A 594 12.81 -2.10 -0.86
CA ASN A 594 11.44 -2.46 -1.20
C ASN A 594 11.44 -3.49 -2.33
N SER A 595 10.79 -4.66 -2.10
CA SER A 595 10.64 -5.73 -3.09
C SER A 595 11.93 -6.07 -3.86
N TYR A 596 11.92 -6.00 -5.19
CA TYR A 596 13.01 -6.35 -6.10
C TYR A 596 13.88 -5.15 -6.53
N HIS A 597 13.56 -3.93 -6.12
CA HIS A 597 14.23 -2.74 -6.64
C HIS A 597 15.75 -2.80 -6.49
N VAL A 598 16.45 -2.18 -7.43
CA VAL A 598 17.87 -1.87 -7.27
C VAL A 598 18.04 -1.03 -6.01
N HIS A 599 19.04 -1.32 -5.20
CA HIS A 599 19.28 -0.56 -3.97
C HIS A 599 19.43 0.93 -4.28
N VAL A 600 18.79 1.78 -3.49
CA VAL A 600 18.66 3.22 -3.77
C VAL A 600 19.98 3.97 -3.92
N SER A 601 21.06 3.46 -3.30
CA SER A 601 22.41 4.03 -3.38
C SER A 601 23.29 3.40 -4.46
N GLU A 602 22.79 2.40 -5.21
CA GLU A 602 23.57 1.72 -6.24
C GLU A 602 23.63 2.59 -7.51
N PRO A 603 24.85 2.98 -7.99
CA PRO A 603 24.98 3.75 -9.21
C PRO A 603 24.57 2.91 -10.42
N ILE A 604 23.51 3.31 -11.09
CA ILE A 604 22.99 2.64 -12.29
C ILE A 604 22.27 3.68 -13.14
N ASP A 605 22.36 3.59 -14.45
CA ASP A 605 21.58 4.46 -15.34
C ASP A 605 20.13 3.99 -15.47
N ALA A 606 19.23 4.90 -15.85
CA ALA A 606 17.80 4.66 -15.93
C ALA A 606 17.43 3.49 -16.84
N PHE A 607 18.06 3.37 -17.99
CA PHE A 607 17.74 2.35 -18.99
C PHE A 607 18.18 0.96 -18.53
N THR A 608 19.37 0.84 -18.00
CA THR A 608 19.90 -0.40 -17.42
C THR A 608 19.05 -0.84 -16.23
N LYS A 609 18.68 0.10 -15.35
CA LYS A 609 17.79 -0.17 -14.20
C LYS A 609 16.43 -0.70 -14.65
N LEU A 610 15.76 -0.02 -15.57
CA LEU A 610 14.44 -0.42 -16.05
C LEU A 610 14.49 -1.78 -16.75
N LYS A 611 15.54 -2.04 -17.54
CA LYS A 611 15.72 -3.34 -18.19
C LYS A 611 15.91 -4.47 -17.17
N PHE A 612 16.77 -4.26 -16.18
CA PHE A 612 16.98 -5.22 -15.10
C PHE A 612 15.69 -5.48 -14.32
N GLU A 613 15.00 -4.44 -13.87
CA GLU A 613 13.81 -4.57 -13.06
C GLU A 613 12.61 -5.15 -13.84
N SER A 614 12.59 -5.05 -15.16
CA SER A 614 11.51 -5.61 -15.99
C SER A 614 11.35 -7.13 -15.82
N GLU A 615 12.45 -7.85 -15.63
CA GLU A 615 12.42 -9.30 -15.40
C GLU A 615 11.74 -9.65 -14.08
N PHE A 616 12.03 -8.89 -13.03
CA PHE A 616 11.44 -9.07 -11.68
C PHE A 616 9.99 -8.60 -11.62
N GLN A 617 9.66 -7.55 -12.36
CA GLN A 617 8.29 -7.08 -12.48
C GLN A 617 7.39 -8.14 -13.12
N ARG A 618 7.89 -8.83 -14.15
CA ARG A 618 7.20 -9.97 -14.77
C ARG A 618 6.97 -11.12 -13.78
N LEU A 619 7.88 -11.34 -12.84
CA LEU A 619 7.77 -12.37 -11.80
C LEU A 619 6.93 -11.92 -10.60
N SER A 620 6.36 -10.74 -10.64
CA SER A 620 5.46 -10.19 -9.61
C SER A 620 4.06 -9.93 -10.20
N PRO A 621 3.31 -10.96 -10.60
CA PRO A 621 2.05 -10.81 -11.33
C PRO A 621 0.94 -10.15 -10.52
N GLY A 622 1.00 -10.19 -9.20
CA GLY A 622 0.08 -9.50 -8.29
C GLY A 622 0.32 -7.99 -8.20
N GLY A 623 1.33 -7.49 -8.86
CA GLY A 623 1.62 -6.08 -9.01
C GLY A 623 3.02 -5.68 -8.58
N ALA A 624 3.56 -4.74 -9.31
CA ALA A 624 4.85 -4.12 -9.06
C ALA A 624 4.95 -2.82 -9.86
N ILE A 625 5.83 -1.93 -9.44
CA ILE A 625 6.16 -0.70 -10.15
C ILE A 625 7.66 -0.47 -10.06
N SER A 626 8.25 0.04 -11.14
CA SER A 626 9.63 0.50 -11.14
C SER A 626 9.70 2.01 -11.22
N TYR A 627 10.77 2.59 -10.73
CA TYR A 627 10.97 4.03 -10.78
C TYR A 627 12.40 4.40 -11.16
N VAL A 628 12.55 5.60 -11.70
CA VAL A 628 13.84 6.23 -11.95
C VAL A 628 13.91 7.59 -11.26
N GLU A 629 14.98 7.84 -10.54
CA GLU A 629 15.27 9.14 -9.93
C GLU A 629 15.92 10.04 -10.96
N VAL A 630 15.31 11.18 -11.24
CA VAL A 630 15.77 12.14 -12.23
C VAL A 630 15.90 13.55 -11.62
N PRO A 631 16.81 14.40 -12.14
CA PRO A 631 16.89 15.79 -11.68
C PRO A 631 15.63 16.57 -12.05
N ASN A 632 15.64 17.89 -11.85
CA ASN A 632 14.56 18.75 -12.38
C ASN A 632 14.59 18.72 -13.91
N MET A 633 13.56 18.10 -14.49
CA MET A 633 13.45 17.85 -15.94
C MET A 633 12.61 18.88 -16.68
N GLN A 634 12.13 19.95 -16.01
CA GLN A 634 11.24 20.94 -16.63
C GLN A 634 11.82 21.62 -17.88
N GLN A 635 13.14 21.72 -17.95
CA GLN A 635 13.86 22.31 -19.10
C GLN A 635 14.34 21.25 -20.12
N ASN A 636 14.09 19.97 -19.89
CA ASN A 636 14.54 18.89 -20.75
C ASN A 636 13.44 17.83 -20.99
N ILE A 637 12.34 18.29 -21.55
CA ILE A 637 11.19 17.40 -21.89
C ILE A 637 11.59 16.31 -22.89
N PRO A 638 12.46 16.52 -23.90
CA PRO A 638 12.90 15.46 -24.78
C PRO A 638 13.50 14.25 -24.05
N ALA A 639 14.27 14.45 -22.98
CA ALA A 639 14.82 13.35 -22.19
C ALA A 639 13.71 12.57 -21.45
N VAL A 640 12.67 13.25 -20.95
CA VAL A 640 11.49 12.58 -20.37
C VAL A 640 10.80 11.70 -21.40
N LEU A 641 10.59 12.22 -22.62
CA LEU A 641 9.98 11.46 -23.71
C LEU A 641 10.80 10.25 -24.13
N GLN A 642 12.16 10.33 -24.10
CA GLN A 642 13.02 9.18 -24.36
C GLN A 642 12.85 8.08 -23.29
N VAL A 643 12.76 8.45 -22.01
CA VAL A 643 12.48 7.48 -20.95
C VAL A 643 11.09 6.87 -21.13
N MET A 644 10.08 7.66 -21.49
CA MET A 644 8.73 7.13 -21.76
C MET A 644 8.72 6.15 -22.93
N GLN A 645 9.45 6.44 -24.02
CA GLN A 645 9.62 5.51 -25.13
C GLN A 645 10.29 4.21 -24.68
N TYR A 646 11.30 4.30 -23.84
CA TYR A 646 11.98 3.13 -23.30
C TYR A 646 11.06 2.29 -22.40
N ILE A 647 10.22 2.94 -21.59
CA ILE A 647 9.20 2.27 -20.77
C ILE A 647 8.24 1.49 -21.66
N TYR A 648 7.70 2.13 -22.72
CA TYR A 648 6.80 1.48 -23.68
C TYR A 648 7.40 0.20 -24.27
N ASP A 649 8.68 0.21 -24.60
CA ASP A 649 9.34 -0.90 -25.27
C ASP A 649 9.82 -2.01 -24.33
N ASN A 650 10.09 -1.71 -23.06
CA ASN A 650 10.87 -2.62 -22.22
C ASN A 650 10.23 -3.02 -20.87
N ILE A 651 9.36 -2.20 -20.28
CA ILE A 651 8.81 -2.46 -18.95
C ILE A 651 7.33 -2.13 -18.88
N MET A 652 6.58 -2.92 -18.11
CA MET A 652 5.12 -2.80 -18.09
C MET A 652 4.64 -1.56 -17.32
N TYR A 653 5.24 -1.25 -16.18
CA TYR A 653 4.78 -0.16 -15.30
C TYR A 653 5.95 0.54 -14.62
N ALA A 654 6.08 1.84 -14.88
CA ALA A 654 7.15 2.65 -14.32
C ALA A 654 6.74 4.11 -14.06
N GLU A 655 7.48 4.76 -13.18
CA GLU A 655 7.32 6.16 -12.82
C GLU A 655 8.67 6.91 -12.84
N LEU A 656 8.60 8.25 -12.98
CA LEU A 656 9.75 9.13 -12.89
C LEU A 656 9.63 9.99 -11.61
N ASN A 657 10.67 9.99 -10.80
CA ASN A 657 10.77 10.77 -9.59
C ASN A 657 11.61 12.01 -9.87
N THR A 658 10.96 13.12 -10.23
CA THR A 658 11.62 14.38 -10.54
C THR A 658 11.90 15.19 -9.28
N LYS A 659 12.95 16.00 -9.29
CA LYS A 659 13.35 16.91 -8.21
C LYS A 659 12.87 18.35 -8.49
N SER A 660 11.56 18.52 -8.65
CA SER A 660 10.92 19.80 -9.01
C SER A 660 10.25 20.43 -7.78
N ASP A 661 11.04 20.64 -6.73
CA ASP A 661 10.56 21.29 -5.51
C ASP A 661 10.56 22.81 -5.67
N TYR A 662 9.77 23.50 -4.84
CA TYR A 662 9.65 24.95 -4.86
C TYR A 662 9.61 25.53 -3.45
N CYS A 663 10.35 26.60 -3.21
CA CYS A 663 10.32 27.36 -1.97
C CYS A 663 9.65 28.71 -2.18
N GLN A 664 8.50 28.95 -1.53
CA GLN A 664 7.77 30.21 -1.59
C GLN A 664 8.52 31.38 -0.97
N CYS A 665 9.40 31.12 -0.01
CA CYS A 665 10.13 32.21 0.70
C CYS A 665 11.15 32.91 -0.20
N CYS A 666 11.78 32.21 -1.13
CA CYS A 666 12.86 32.78 -1.95
C CYS A 666 12.71 32.52 -3.45
N GLY A 667 11.64 31.83 -3.89
CA GLY A 667 11.44 31.51 -5.30
C GLY A 667 12.36 30.39 -5.84
N PHE A 668 13.06 29.66 -4.98
CA PHE A 668 13.91 28.56 -5.42
C PHE A 668 13.09 27.45 -6.09
N ASP A 669 13.49 27.06 -7.29
CA ASP A 669 12.90 25.95 -8.06
C ASP A 669 14.01 24.91 -8.31
N GLY A 670 13.90 23.74 -7.69
CA GLY A 670 14.93 22.72 -7.73
C GLY A 670 14.79 21.74 -6.55
N GLU A 671 15.84 20.98 -6.29
CA GLU A 671 15.82 19.99 -5.21
C GLU A 671 15.97 20.63 -3.82
N ILE A 672 14.95 20.55 -2.98
CA ILE A 672 15.05 20.85 -1.54
C ILE A 672 15.75 19.68 -0.85
N LYS A 673 16.70 19.99 0.01
CA LYS A 673 17.62 18.99 0.58
C LYS A 673 17.14 18.47 1.93
N ILE A 674 17.53 17.23 2.24
CA ILE A 674 17.40 16.64 3.56
C ILE A 674 18.70 16.88 4.32
N VAL A 675 18.62 17.55 5.46
CA VAL A 675 19.75 17.86 6.35
C VAL A 675 19.50 17.31 7.74
N GLU A 676 20.56 17.12 8.51
CA GLU A 676 20.48 16.76 9.91
C GLU A 676 20.43 18.02 10.78
N ASN A 677 19.44 18.12 11.67
CA ASN A 677 19.32 19.22 12.61
C ASN A 677 20.19 19.01 13.86
N ALA A 678 20.20 19.97 14.77
CA ALA A 678 20.99 19.93 16.02
C ALA A 678 20.63 18.73 16.94
N ASP A 679 19.44 18.17 16.80
CA ASP A 679 18.96 17.02 17.58
C ASP A 679 19.25 15.67 16.89
N GLY A 680 20.01 15.66 15.77
CA GLY A 680 20.29 14.48 14.99
C GLY A 680 19.11 13.96 14.17
N LYS A 681 18.04 14.75 13.98
CA LYS A 681 16.88 14.40 13.14
C LYS A 681 17.06 14.91 11.72
N LEU A 682 16.62 14.10 10.76
CA LEU A 682 16.58 14.49 9.35
C LEU A 682 15.36 15.39 9.10
N ILE A 683 15.61 16.57 8.51
CA ILE A 683 14.59 17.59 8.17
C ILE A 683 14.79 18.10 6.75
N TRP A 684 13.74 18.69 6.17
CA TRP A 684 13.80 19.35 4.87
C TRP A 684 14.26 20.79 5.01
N GLN A 685 15.18 21.24 4.15
CA GLN A 685 15.70 22.60 4.16
C GLN A 685 15.93 23.11 2.75
N CYS A 686 15.43 24.31 2.48
CA CYS A 686 15.73 25.02 1.23
C CYS A 686 17.22 25.36 1.14
N PRO A 687 17.94 24.93 0.09
CA PRO A 687 19.38 25.19 -0.03
C PRO A 687 19.71 26.66 -0.28
N ASN A 688 18.76 27.47 -0.75
CA ASN A 688 18.97 28.87 -1.07
C ASN A 688 18.74 29.81 0.13
N CYS A 689 17.66 29.62 0.90
CA CYS A 689 17.31 30.54 1.99
C CYS A 689 17.31 29.90 3.39
N GLY A 690 17.56 28.59 3.49
CA GLY A 690 17.54 27.88 4.77
C GLY A 690 16.16 27.61 5.37
N ASN A 691 15.07 27.94 4.65
CA ASN A 691 13.71 27.70 5.13
C ASN A 691 13.49 26.21 5.43
N THR A 692 12.89 25.90 6.58
CA THR A 692 12.53 24.55 7.04
C THR A 692 11.02 24.36 7.21
N ASP A 693 10.24 25.41 7.00
CA ASP A 693 8.78 25.38 7.08
C ASP A 693 8.20 24.72 5.82
N GLN A 694 7.75 23.47 5.96
CA GLN A 694 7.21 22.69 4.83
C GLN A 694 5.92 23.30 4.26
N ASP A 695 5.13 24.05 5.03
CA ASP A 695 3.91 24.71 4.54
C ASP A 695 4.22 25.84 3.53
N LYS A 696 5.45 26.34 3.53
CA LYS A 696 5.94 27.33 2.57
C LYS A 696 6.77 26.74 1.45
N MET A 697 6.75 25.42 1.30
CA MET A 697 7.46 24.67 0.27
C MET A 697 6.53 23.70 -0.44
N ASN A 698 6.80 23.43 -1.72
CA ASN A 698 6.29 22.26 -2.41
C ASN A 698 7.39 21.22 -2.40
N VAL A 699 7.36 20.29 -1.46
CA VAL A 699 8.25 19.14 -1.41
C VAL A 699 7.39 17.90 -1.55
N ALA A 700 7.66 17.11 -2.58
CA ALA A 700 6.95 15.88 -2.83
C ALA A 700 7.93 14.78 -3.20
N ARG A 701 7.74 13.58 -2.65
CA ARG A 701 8.57 12.41 -2.94
C ARG A 701 7.70 11.19 -3.12
N ARG A 702 8.11 10.33 -4.03
CA ARG A 702 7.48 9.02 -4.16
C ARG A 702 7.88 8.12 -3.00
N THR A 703 6.88 7.52 -2.40
CA THR A 703 7.04 6.45 -1.43
C THR A 703 6.16 5.31 -1.85
N CYS A 704 6.76 4.23 -2.33
CA CYS A 704 6.05 3.00 -2.63
C CYS A 704 4.90 3.15 -3.65
N GLY A 705 5.05 4.03 -4.63
CA GLY A 705 4.10 4.17 -5.75
C GLY A 705 3.05 5.27 -5.60
N TYR A 706 3.08 6.05 -4.54
CA TYR A 706 2.32 7.29 -4.41
C TYR A 706 3.15 8.41 -3.79
N ILE A 707 2.63 9.63 -3.88
CA ILE A 707 3.33 10.83 -3.45
C ILE A 707 3.04 11.08 -1.97
N GLY A 708 4.10 11.19 -1.17
CA GLY A 708 4.07 11.72 0.17
C GLY A 708 4.54 13.16 0.20
N THR A 709 3.95 13.98 1.06
CA THR A 709 4.24 15.40 1.17
C THR A 709 4.64 15.86 2.56
N GLN A 710 4.24 15.13 3.61
CA GLN A 710 4.50 15.44 5.01
C GLN A 710 4.62 14.15 5.85
N TYR A 711 4.98 14.28 7.13
CA TYR A 711 4.95 13.20 8.12
C TYR A 711 5.81 11.95 7.78
N TRP A 712 7.06 12.18 7.36
CA TRP A 712 8.01 11.13 7.00
C TRP A 712 8.63 10.47 8.24
N ASN A 713 8.65 9.13 8.31
CA ASN A 713 9.47 8.45 9.30
C ASN A 713 10.96 8.56 8.97
N GLN A 714 11.83 8.46 10.00
CA GLN A 714 13.27 8.66 9.83
C GLN A 714 13.94 7.62 8.92
N GLY A 715 13.45 6.38 8.92
CA GLY A 715 13.94 5.36 7.99
C GLY A 715 13.62 5.68 6.54
N ARG A 716 12.40 6.14 6.26
CA ARG A 716 12.01 6.58 4.92
C ARG A 716 12.76 7.85 4.50
N THR A 717 12.94 8.79 5.41
CA THR A 717 13.71 10.00 5.15
C THR A 717 15.18 9.68 4.82
N GLN A 718 15.77 8.72 5.53
CA GLN A 718 17.12 8.24 5.21
C GLN A 718 17.15 7.58 3.82
N GLU A 719 16.21 6.72 3.51
CA GLU A 719 16.12 6.05 2.20
C GLU A 719 16.03 7.08 1.07
N ILE A 720 15.20 8.12 1.20
CA ILE A 720 15.08 9.20 0.21
C ILE A 720 16.39 9.99 0.09
N LYS A 721 17.07 10.26 1.21
CA LYS A 721 18.37 10.94 1.23
C LYS A 721 19.46 10.13 0.52
N ASP A 722 19.44 8.81 0.66
CA ASP A 722 20.42 7.90 0.08
C ASP A 722 20.21 7.65 -1.43
N ARG A 723 19.08 8.08 -2.01
CA ARG A 723 18.79 7.87 -3.44
C ARG A 723 19.78 8.58 -4.35
N VAL A 724 20.30 7.84 -5.32
CA VAL A 724 21.13 8.39 -6.40
C VAL A 724 20.30 8.70 -7.63
N LEU A 725 20.74 9.65 -8.44
CA LEU A 725 20.12 9.97 -9.73
C LEU A 725 20.50 8.90 -10.77
N HIS A 726 19.57 8.65 -11.68
CA HIS A 726 19.71 7.66 -12.75
C HIS A 726 19.88 8.30 -14.14
N LEU A 727 19.69 9.64 -14.25
CA LEU A 727 19.93 10.44 -15.45
C LEU A 727 20.90 11.58 -15.14
#